data_de4fd4481569132dbb89438ba089c093
#
_entry.id   de4fd4481569132dbb89438ba089c093
#
_cell.length_a   1.000
_cell.length_b   1.000
_cell.length_c   1.000
_cell.angle_alpha   90.00
_cell.angle_beta   90.00
_cell.angle_gamma   90.00
#
_symmetry.space_group_name_H-M   'P 1'
#
loop_
_entity.id
_entity.type
_entity.pdbx_description
1 polymer ?
#
loop_
_entity_poly.entity_id
_entity_poly.type
_entity_poly.pdbx_seq_one_letter_code
_entity_poly.pdbx_strand_id
1 'polypeptide(L)'
;LAWLHKHGIPHGNLRPCNILLEDDPESSIRLTDIAQGWVGGIHHLELTDHFVHLCPEQADNPDGVFAGYGPSWDVYSFGVLSYRLLTGKIPRGAQAWQDQVNLVQTKAAAGLSYSIDSGALVRAVRAQPKISWPTLPHSKWDERRRNIIERALDLNPTARWSDLREVVREFEILESDYLLEESREQTIQERKKQAVKVASLATIAIVLAVALTLSTISWFSQLHRAQKDEVIISQQDSVLAQEKKVRDDKISQLTEQRDTAIEDKKTADMNLQHSQNAVDQFLTQLLQTPTNNQLDVEFSKGQLKDALSFCTAGLPALEANPALGVERLRAYGNIGQIHLHLRDHTQALTFLQKARDQAALLLQNAGTTPQGPLYQQWLGRYSLLLSDIHDHRGELTVSLTLLKSATSALTEGLNADPKNRLARNESARAWMEYGRRTLQSGDLAEAEKALAKVPEVLDSSIIGAELIADEKFLLARAKFAKGKTQREAGRLQDALTTLIDAVTEMGQLVMNSSPRNQEQALLLAEAYTELAELIGKNIGAKEAREAHQQAIPILLELNRLLPEWADVKYFMARNYGDISLLDRDAGNPGDAVKKKQDGIELLNEILADEKDNIRYGALLAKMRGEYAELMSDLGKPNSGLPIVKQAVEAMEALLAKDPQPTASPERRQWEIQLAQMYGVLGHTSQSLSKKTEAKEAFAKAAQRWEKLSAVSPGDEIIQQGLNWTKDRLSKLK
;
A
#
# COMPACT_ATOMS: atom_id res chain seq x y z
N LEU A 1 -5.93 15.11 -15.94
CA LEU A 1 -7.05 15.61 -16.78
C LEU A 1 -7.86 14.45 -17.36
N ALA A 2 -7.27 13.47 -18.04
CA ALA A 2 -7.99 12.31 -18.57
C ALA A 2 -8.78 11.57 -17.47
N TRP A 3 -8.23 11.48 -16.27
CA TRP A 3 -8.90 10.92 -15.12
C TRP A 3 -10.11 11.77 -14.69
N LEU A 4 -9.98 13.09 -14.63
CA LEU A 4 -11.12 14.00 -14.33
C LEU A 4 -12.23 13.81 -15.35
N HIS A 5 -11.91 13.77 -16.64
CA HIS A 5 -12.89 13.57 -17.71
C HIS A 5 -13.59 12.20 -17.63
N LYS A 6 -12.89 11.15 -17.20
CA LYS A 6 -13.51 9.83 -16.94
C LYS A 6 -14.65 9.94 -15.90
N HIS A 7 -14.54 10.87 -14.95
CA HIS A 7 -15.52 11.09 -13.90
C HIS A 7 -16.48 12.24 -14.19
N GLY A 8 -16.51 12.72 -15.44
CA GLY A 8 -17.40 13.80 -15.87
C GLY A 8 -17.03 15.17 -15.31
N ILE A 9 -15.79 15.34 -14.83
CA ILE A 9 -15.30 16.58 -14.21
C ILE A 9 -14.38 17.28 -15.20
N PRO A 10 -14.78 18.36 -15.88
CA PRO A 10 -13.87 19.21 -16.63
C PRO A 10 -13.09 20.10 -15.66
N HIS A 11 -11.86 20.45 -16.03
CA HIS A 11 -11.04 21.38 -15.27
C HIS A 11 -11.51 22.83 -15.48
N GLY A 12 -11.81 23.20 -16.72
CA GLY A 12 -12.38 24.49 -17.11
C GLY A 12 -11.46 25.70 -16.97
N ASN A 13 -10.23 25.52 -16.46
CA ASN A 13 -9.27 26.60 -16.20
C ASN A 13 -7.83 26.14 -16.39
N LEU A 14 -7.57 25.32 -17.42
CA LEU A 14 -6.25 24.75 -17.67
C LEU A 14 -5.29 25.79 -18.25
N ARG A 15 -4.25 26.15 -17.48
CA ARG A 15 -3.22 27.13 -17.83
C ARG A 15 -1.93 26.88 -17.04
N PRO A 16 -0.77 27.44 -17.43
CA PRO A 16 0.51 27.13 -16.80
C PRO A 16 0.56 27.36 -15.29
N CYS A 17 -0.04 28.44 -14.77
CA CYS A 17 -0.04 28.74 -13.33
C CYS A 17 -0.88 27.77 -12.49
N ASN A 18 -1.75 26.98 -13.11
CA ASN A 18 -2.57 25.98 -12.46
C ASN A 18 -1.95 24.57 -12.59
N ILE A 19 -0.71 24.48 -13.02
CA ILE A 19 0.07 23.26 -13.15
C ILE A 19 1.32 23.42 -12.29
N LEU A 20 1.35 22.72 -11.18
CA LEU A 20 2.48 22.73 -10.26
C LEU A 20 3.44 21.61 -10.63
N LEU A 21 4.70 21.98 -10.81
CA LEU A 21 5.82 21.06 -10.99
C LEU A 21 6.62 21.07 -9.70
N GLU A 22 6.96 19.92 -9.18
CA GLU A 22 7.91 19.81 -8.07
C GLU A 22 9.34 19.84 -8.63
N ASP A 23 10.33 20.26 -7.83
CA ASP A 23 11.73 20.41 -8.28
C ASP A 23 12.43 19.06 -8.58
N ASP A 24 11.81 17.94 -8.28
CA ASP A 24 12.29 16.60 -8.57
C ASP A 24 11.78 16.14 -9.95
N PRO A 25 12.65 15.72 -10.89
CA PRO A 25 12.25 15.25 -12.23
C PRO A 25 11.32 14.02 -12.23
N GLU A 26 11.24 13.26 -11.13
CA GLU A 26 10.32 12.13 -10.96
C GLU A 26 9.00 12.51 -10.27
N SER A 27 8.82 13.79 -9.93
CA SER A 27 7.68 14.25 -9.18
C SER A 27 6.41 14.41 -10.03
N SER A 28 5.26 14.19 -9.39
CA SER A 28 3.96 14.24 -10.03
C SER A 28 3.54 15.67 -10.35
N ILE A 29 3.02 15.88 -11.56
CA ILE A 29 2.35 17.12 -11.96
C ILE A 29 1.05 17.26 -11.17
N ARG A 30 0.87 18.37 -10.45
CA ARG A 30 -0.38 18.67 -9.72
C ARG A 30 -1.17 19.75 -10.45
N LEU A 31 -2.49 19.56 -10.49
CA LEU A 31 -3.42 20.55 -11.03
C LEU A 31 -4.11 21.26 -9.88
N THR A 32 -4.22 22.60 -10.00
CA THR A 32 -4.93 23.47 -9.06
C THR A 32 -6.06 24.21 -9.74
N ASP A 33 -6.91 24.86 -8.97
CA ASP A 33 -8.01 25.71 -9.48
C ASP A 33 -9.00 24.97 -10.40
N ILE A 34 -9.24 23.70 -10.12
CA ILE A 34 -10.23 22.90 -10.83
C ILE A 34 -11.60 23.55 -10.61
N ALA A 35 -12.33 23.76 -11.71
CA ALA A 35 -13.68 24.33 -11.72
C ALA A 35 -13.80 25.78 -11.22
N GLN A 36 -12.73 26.51 -10.96
CA GLN A 36 -12.81 27.93 -10.56
C GLN A 36 -13.49 28.82 -11.63
N GLY A 37 -13.32 28.48 -12.89
CA GLY A 37 -14.02 29.16 -13.98
C GLY A 37 -15.55 28.99 -13.96
N TRP A 38 -16.08 28.07 -13.16
CA TRP A 38 -17.53 27.80 -13.05
C TRP A 38 -18.17 28.58 -11.90
N VAL A 39 -17.43 28.74 -10.79
CA VAL A 39 -18.01 29.25 -9.53
C VAL A 39 -17.97 30.79 -9.45
N GLY A 40 -16.97 31.42 -10.04
CA GLY A 40 -16.74 32.87 -9.92
C GLY A 40 -17.14 33.70 -11.15
N GLY A 41 -17.45 33.05 -12.27
CA GLY A 41 -17.55 33.73 -13.58
C GLY A 41 -16.18 34.29 -14.04
N ILE A 42 -16.04 34.49 -15.35
CA ILE A 42 -14.81 35.00 -15.98
C ILE A 42 -14.48 36.45 -15.53
N HIS A 43 -15.43 37.11 -14.86
CA HIS A 43 -15.35 38.55 -14.50
C HIS A 43 -14.41 38.89 -13.32
N HIS A 44 -13.96 37.89 -12.55
CA HIS A 44 -13.13 38.11 -11.37
C HIS A 44 -11.67 37.66 -11.52
N LEU A 45 -11.27 37.27 -12.74
CA LEU A 45 -9.89 36.85 -13.01
C LEU A 45 -9.01 38.06 -13.26
N GLU A 46 -7.94 38.19 -12.47
CA GLU A 46 -6.89 39.20 -12.69
C GLU A 46 -6.28 39.10 -14.10
N LEU A 47 -5.54 40.14 -14.51
CA LEU A 47 -4.82 40.27 -15.77
C LEU A 47 -3.79 39.14 -15.96
N THR A 48 -4.24 37.94 -16.18
CA THR A 48 -3.42 36.76 -16.43
C THR A 48 -3.58 36.32 -17.87
N ASP A 49 -2.70 35.48 -18.34
CA ASP A 49 -2.75 34.89 -19.68
C ASP A 49 -3.94 33.87 -19.85
N HIS A 50 -4.90 33.91 -18.93
CA HIS A 50 -6.08 33.06 -18.93
C HIS A 50 -6.82 33.10 -20.28
N PHE A 51 -7.07 34.30 -20.83
CA PHE A 51 -7.83 34.45 -22.06
C PHE A 51 -7.24 33.79 -23.30
N VAL A 52 -5.92 33.59 -23.35
CA VAL A 52 -5.26 32.93 -24.48
C VAL A 52 -5.37 31.41 -24.42
N HIS A 53 -5.78 30.88 -23.28
CA HIS A 53 -6.02 29.43 -23.06
C HIS A 53 -7.49 29.04 -23.21
N LEU A 54 -8.42 30.01 -23.17
CA LEU A 54 -9.85 29.74 -23.37
C LEU A 54 -10.16 29.39 -24.83
N CYS A 55 -11.02 28.43 -25.04
CA CYS A 55 -11.60 28.22 -26.34
C CYS A 55 -12.66 29.32 -26.66
N PRO A 56 -12.88 29.63 -27.94
CA PRO A 56 -13.82 30.69 -28.32
C PRO A 56 -15.23 30.51 -27.79
N GLU A 57 -15.72 29.29 -27.78
CA GLU A 57 -17.09 28.97 -27.29
C GLU A 57 -17.22 29.06 -25.76
N GLN A 58 -16.16 28.82 -25.01
CA GLN A 58 -16.13 29.03 -23.56
C GLN A 58 -16.21 30.51 -23.21
N ALA A 59 -15.51 31.35 -23.99
CA ALA A 59 -15.56 32.80 -23.82
C ALA A 59 -16.91 33.39 -24.19
N ASP A 60 -17.61 32.81 -25.21
CA ASP A 60 -18.94 33.25 -25.63
C ASP A 60 -20.05 32.77 -24.67
N ASN A 61 -19.94 31.59 -24.14
CA ASN A 61 -20.94 30.95 -23.26
C ASN A 61 -20.29 30.17 -22.12
N PRO A 62 -19.90 30.85 -21.04
CA PRO A 62 -19.29 30.22 -19.88
C PRO A 62 -20.18 29.14 -19.22
N ASP A 63 -21.50 29.30 -19.31
CA ASP A 63 -22.46 28.34 -18.74
C ASP A 63 -22.60 27.04 -19.56
N GLY A 64 -21.96 26.97 -20.72
CA GLY A 64 -21.94 25.79 -21.59
C GLY A 64 -21.36 24.53 -20.93
N VAL A 65 -20.61 24.70 -19.84
CA VAL A 65 -20.13 23.59 -19.03
C VAL A 65 -21.26 22.70 -18.53
N PHE A 66 -22.39 23.28 -18.13
CA PHE A 66 -23.58 22.57 -17.66
C PHE A 66 -24.33 21.84 -18.78
N ALA A 67 -24.06 22.23 -20.02
CA ALA A 67 -24.57 21.53 -21.22
C ALA A 67 -23.64 20.41 -21.72
N GLY A 68 -22.57 20.07 -20.98
CA GLY A 68 -21.68 18.95 -21.28
C GLY A 68 -20.48 19.30 -22.20
N TYR A 69 -20.25 20.57 -22.49
CA TYR A 69 -19.12 21.00 -23.36
C TYR A 69 -17.78 21.10 -22.64
N GLY A 70 -17.74 21.02 -21.31
CA GLY A 70 -16.54 21.21 -20.48
C GLY A 70 -15.31 20.39 -20.87
N PRO A 71 -15.40 19.06 -21.12
CA PRO A 71 -14.26 18.25 -21.56
C PRO A 71 -13.64 18.76 -22.86
N SER A 72 -14.42 19.21 -23.82
CA SER A 72 -13.92 19.78 -25.10
C SER A 72 -13.19 21.11 -24.89
N TRP A 73 -13.53 21.88 -23.86
CA TRP A 73 -12.82 23.11 -23.50
C TRP A 73 -11.40 22.78 -22.97
N ASP A 74 -11.30 21.80 -22.10
CA ASP A 74 -10.00 21.35 -21.56
C ASP A 74 -9.12 20.76 -22.67
N VAL A 75 -9.69 20.09 -23.66
CA VAL A 75 -8.97 19.62 -24.85
C VAL A 75 -8.34 20.80 -25.61
N TYR A 76 -9.08 21.87 -25.82
CA TYR A 76 -8.54 23.07 -26.48
C TYR A 76 -7.44 23.72 -25.63
N SER A 77 -7.67 23.92 -24.35
CA SER A 77 -6.70 24.53 -23.42
C SER A 77 -5.42 23.68 -23.32
N PHE A 78 -5.55 22.35 -23.32
CA PHE A 78 -4.43 21.41 -23.43
C PHE A 78 -3.66 21.60 -24.74
N GLY A 79 -4.36 21.76 -25.86
CA GLY A 79 -3.76 22.08 -27.18
C GLY A 79 -2.93 23.35 -27.14
N VAL A 80 -3.47 24.45 -26.54
CA VAL A 80 -2.75 25.72 -26.37
C VAL A 80 -1.50 25.54 -25.52
N LEU A 81 -1.63 24.84 -24.40
CA LEU A 81 -0.51 24.57 -23.50
C LEU A 81 0.58 23.76 -24.20
N SER A 82 0.20 22.66 -24.88
CA SER A 82 1.14 21.81 -25.61
C SER A 82 1.87 22.54 -26.73
N TYR A 83 1.15 23.37 -27.48
CA TYR A 83 1.76 24.22 -28.51
C TYR A 83 2.76 25.21 -27.91
N ARG A 84 2.40 25.85 -26.77
CA ARG A 84 3.33 26.80 -26.08
C ARG A 84 4.55 26.09 -25.54
N LEU A 85 4.43 24.88 -24.96
CA LEU A 85 5.56 24.09 -24.49
C LEU A 85 6.53 23.74 -25.61
N LEU A 86 6.02 23.42 -26.81
CA LEU A 86 6.86 23.05 -27.96
C LEU A 86 7.47 24.25 -28.69
N THR A 87 6.82 25.41 -28.68
CA THR A 87 7.20 26.55 -29.54
C THR A 87 7.56 27.81 -28.78
N GLY A 88 7.23 27.94 -27.50
CA GLY A 88 7.30 29.16 -26.72
C GLY A 88 6.28 30.25 -27.15
N LYS A 89 5.36 29.96 -28.09
CA LYS A 89 4.44 30.91 -28.69
C LYS A 89 2.97 30.54 -28.44
N ILE A 90 2.08 31.50 -28.55
CA ILE A 90 0.64 31.32 -28.53
C ILE A 90 0.18 30.89 -29.93
N PRO A 91 -0.68 29.82 -30.06
CA PRO A 91 -1.06 29.27 -31.37
C PRO A 91 -1.92 30.22 -32.20
N ARG A 92 -2.75 31.07 -31.56
CA ARG A 92 -3.66 32.03 -32.22
C ARG A 92 -3.82 33.29 -31.39
N GLY A 93 -4.10 34.41 -32.01
CA GLY A 93 -4.41 35.69 -31.33
C GLY A 93 -3.22 36.32 -30.59
N ALA A 94 -1.98 35.88 -30.81
CA ALA A 94 -0.81 36.40 -30.12
C ALA A 94 -0.63 37.89 -30.22
N GLN A 95 -0.84 38.51 -31.41
CA GLN A 95 -0.74 39.93 -31.61
C GLN A 95 -1.86 40.66 -30.85
N ALA A 96 -3.08 40.22 -30.98
CA ALA A 96 -4.23 40.83 -30.29
C ALA A 96 -4.07 40.76 -28.75
N TRP A 97 -3.51 39.70 -28.22
CA TRP A 97 -3.15 39.61 -26.81
C TRP A 97 -2.09 40.64 -26.42
N GLN A 98 -1.02 40.76 -27.18
CA GLN A 98 0.03 41.72 -26.91
C GLN A 98 -0.52 43.17 -26.96
N ASP A 99 -1.40 43.48 -27.91
CA ASP A 99 -2.05 44.76 -28.02
C ASP A 99 -2.92 45.09 -26.79
N GLN A 100 -3.67 44.11 -26.28
CA GLN A 100 -4.45 44.25 -25.05
C GLN A 100 -3.55 44.47 -23.83
N VAL A 101 -2.44 43.71 -23.69
CA VAL A 101 -1.48 43.88 -22.60
C VAL A 101 -0.86 45.28 -22.63
N ASN A 102 -0.44 45.76 -23.81
CA ASN A 102 0.11 47.12 -23.96
C ASN A 102 -0.91 48.20 -23.61
N LEU A 103 -2.19 48.00 -24.02
CA LEU A 103 -3.27 48.95 -23.71
C LEU A 103 -3.55 49.00 -22.19
N VAL A 104 -3.59 47.85 -21.55
CA VAL A 104 -3.76 47.75 -20.10
C VAL A 104 -2.62 48.41 -19.35
N GLN A 105 -1.36 48.15 -19.74
CA GLN A 105 -0.18 48.77 -19.14
C GLN A 105 -0.19 50.31 -19.30
N THR A 106 -0.58 50.78 -20.47
CA THR A 106 -0.66 52.22 -20.75
C THR A 106 -1.73 52.89 -19.89
N LYS A 107 -2.92 52.30 -19.80
CA LYS A 107 -4.02 52.81 -18.95
C LYS A 107 -3.68 52.76 -17.46
N ALA A 108 -3.08 51.65 -17.00
CA ALA A 108 -2.63 51.50 -15.62
C ALA A 108 -1.59 52.57 -15.24
N ALA A 109 -0.62 52.84 -16.13
CA ALA A 109 0.37 53.91 -15.93
C ALA A 109 -0.26 55.33 -15.87
N ALA A 110 -1.40 55.53 -16.53
CA ALA A 110 -2.18 56.75 -16.46
C ALA A 110 -3.18 56.82 -15.30
N GLY A 111 -3.24 55.79 -14.40
CA GLY A 111 -4.17 55.74 -13.29
C GLY A 111 -5.64 55.53 -13.72
N LEU A 112 -5.87 55.08 -14.95
CA LEU A 112 -7.21 54.83 -15.49
C LEU A 112 -7.66 53.38 -15.28
N SER A 113 -8.97 53.18 -15.06
CA SER A 113 -9.56 51.83 -15.03
C SER A 113 -9.41 51.14 -16.39
N TYR A 114 -9.20 49.83 -16.37
CA TYR A 114 -9.04 49.01 -17.57
C TYR A 114 -9.80 47.69 -17.46
N SER A 115 -10.16 47.17 -18.62
CA SER A 115 -10.68 45.79 -18.76
C SER A 115 -10.14 45.19 -20.07
N ILE A 116 -9.94 43.91 -20.11
CA ILE A 116 -9.58 43.20 -21.35
C ILE A 116 -10.84 43.06 -22.21
N ASP A 117 -10.72 43.41 -23.51
CA ASP A 117 -11.77 43.10 -24.48
C ASP A 117 -11.65 41.63 -24.92
N SER A 118 -12.33 40.73 -24.17
CA SER A 118 -12.37 39.31 -24.48
C SER A 118 -12.99 39.05 -25.87
N GLY A 119 -13.97 39.85 -26.27
CA GLY A 119 -14.57 39.75 -27.59
C GLY A 119 -13.61 40.03 -28.74
N ALA A 120 -12.69 41.01 -28.57
CA ALA A 120 -11.64 41.24 -29.55
C ALA A 120 -10.66 40.06 -29.64
N LEU A 121 -10.28 39.46 -28.52
CA LEU A 121 -9.44 38.27 -28.51
C LEU A 121 -10.10 37.06 -29.19
N VAL A 122 -11.37 36.79 -28.89
CA VAL A 122 -12.15 35.72 -29.55
C VAL A 122 -12.22 35.94 -31.05
N ARG A 123 -12.52 37.16 -31.51
CA ARG A 123 -12.51 37.51 -32.95
C ARG A 123 -11.16 37.26 -33.60
N ALA A 124 -10.06 37.62 -32.93
CA ALA A 124 -8.69 37.41 -33.43
C ALA A 124 -8.33 35.93 -33.52
N VAL A 125 -8.75 35.13 -32.55
CA VAL A 125 -8.56 33.67 -32.57
C VAL A 125 -9.33 33.03 -33.73
N ARG A 126 -10.61 33.41 -33.95
CA ARG A 126 -11.43 32.90 -35.06
C ARG A 126 -10.93 33.34 -36.44
N ALA A 127 -10.28 34.50 -36.52
CA ALA A 127 -9.67 34.99 -37.76
C ALA A 127 -8.45 34.17 -38.22
N GLN A 128 -7.94 33.28 -37.37
CA GLN A 128 -6.79 32.42 -37.62
C GLN A 128 -7.18 30.92 -37.60
N PRO A 129 -7.89 30.40 -38.61
CA PRO A 129 -8.40 29.02 -38.59
C PRO A 129 -7.29 27.98 -38.61
N LYS A 130 -6.15 28.26 -39.23
CA LYS A 130 -4.99 27.35 -39.34
C LYS A 130 -3.95 27.67 -38.27
N ILE A 131 -3.33 26.61 -37.73
CA ILE A 131 -2.16 26.73 -36.85
C ILE A 131 -0.90 26.91 -37.71
N SER A 132 -0.04 27.83 -37.30
CA SER A 132 1.24 28.06 -37.96
C SER A 132 2.38 27.64 -37.05
N TRP A 133 3.08 26.59 -37.42
CA TRP A 133 4.27 26.14 -36.69
C TRP A 133 5.49 26.93 -37.09
N PRO A 134 6.37 27.34 -36.16
CA PRO A 134 7.55 28.15 -36.46
C PRO A 134 8.64 27.42 -37.25
N THR A 135 8.63 26.07 -37.21
CA THR A 135 9.58 25.19 -37.90
C THR A 135 8.86 24.06 -38.63
N LEU A 136 9.48 23.50 -39.65
CA LEU A 136 9.01 22.24 -40.26
C LEU A 136 9.15 21.09 -39.26
N PRO A 137 8.36 20.02 -39.41
CA PRO A 137 8.51 18.81 -38.58
C PRO A 137 9.92 18.24 -38.74
N HIS A 138 10.56 17.91 -37.60
CA HIS A 138 11.90 17.31 -37.59
C HIS A 138 11.89 15.81 -37.93
N SER A 139 10.75 15.16 -37.78
CA SER A 139 10.54 13.73 -38.08
C SER A 139 9.06 13.45 -38.32
N LYS A 140 8.77 12.27 -38.89
CA LYS A 140 7.38 11.78 -39.00
C LYS A 140 6.66 11.70 -37.66
N TRP A 141 7.40 11.49 -36.57
CA TRP A 141 6.87 11.45 -35.19
C TRP A 141 6.49 12.83 -34.69
N ASP A 142 7.32 13.82 -35.00
CA ASP A 142 7.01 15.22 -34.71
C ASP A 142 5.79 15.68 -35.50
N GLU A 143 5.67 15.30 -36.78
CA GLU A 143 4.48 15.57 -37.60
C GLU A 143 3.21 14.94 -37.00
N ARG A 144 3.24 13.67 -36.60
CA ARG A 144 2.09 13.00 -35.96
C ARG A 144 1.74 13.68 -34.62
N ARG A 145 2.72 14.07 -33.80
CA ARG A 145 2.49 14.81 -32.56
C ARG A 145 1.79 16.15 -32.83
N ARG A 146 2.25 16.90 -33.82
CA ARG A 146 1.63 18.16 -34.22
C ARG A 146 0.18 17.96 -34.67
N ASN A 147 -0.11 16.91 -35.44
CA ASN A 147 -1.48 16.59 -35.87
C ASN A 147 -2.43 16.32 -34.69
N ILE A 148 -1.95 15.63 -33.65
CA ILE A 148 -2.74 15.43 -32.40
C ILE A 148 -3.06 16.78 -31.75
N ILE A 149 -2.07 17.68 -31.64
CA ILE A 149 -2.22 19.00 -31.04
C ILE A 149 -3.11 19.90 -31.92
N GLU A 150 -2.95 19.89 -33.24
CA GLU A 150 -3.79 20.68 -34.15
C GLU A 150 -5.26 20.29 -34.07
N ARG A 151 -5.55 18.99 -33.95
CA ARG A 151 -6.92 18.52 -33.75
C ARG A 151 -7.49 18.96 -32.39
N ALA A 152 -6.68 18.97 -31.34
CA ALA A 152 -7.10 19.54 -30.05
C ALA A 152 -7.41 21.05 -30.14
N LEU A 153 -6.71 21.77 -31.02
CA LEU A 153 -6.87 23.20 -31.26
C LEU A 153 -7.92 23.55 -32.31
N ASP A 154 -8.71 22.60 -32.82
CA ASP A 154 -9.75 22.90 -33.82
C ASP A 154 -10.75 23.91 -33.24
N LEU A 155 -11.16 24.89 -34.08
CA LEU A 155 -12.13 25.91 -33.68
C LEU A 155 -13.56 25.36 -33.57
N ASN A 156 -13.82 24.24 -34.27
CA ASN A 156 -15.07 23.53 -34.16
C ASN A 156 -14.97 22.48 -33.02
N PRO A 157 -15.74 22.62 -31.90
CA PRO A 157 -15.68 21.71 -30.78
C PRO A 157 -15.97 20.24 -31.15
N THR A 158 -16.80 20.00 -32.18
CA THR A 158 -17.15 18.63 -32.62
C THR A 158 -16.06 17.96 -33.45
N ALA A 159 -15.12 18.73 -33.99
CA ALA A 159 -13.97 18.21 -34.72
C ALA A 159 -12.78 17.87 -33.82
N ARG A 160 -12.78 18.36 -32.58
CA ARG A 160 -11.78 18.05 -31.56
C ARG A 160 -11.91 16.60 -31.11
N TRP A 161 -10.97 16.19 -30.27
CA TRP A 161 -11.12 15.01 -29.45
C TRP A 161 -12.29 15.21 -28.45
N SER A 162 -13.08 14.18 -28.19
CA SER A 162 -14.25 14.31 -27.31
C SER A 162 -13.86 14.65 -25.86
N ASP A 163 -12.71 14.12 -25.44
CA ASP A 163 -12.09 14.40 -24.14
C ASP A 163 -10.60 14.05 -24.14
N LEU A 164 -9.91 14.33 -23.04
CA LEU A 164 -8.48 14.09 -22.93
C LEU A 164 -8.07 12.63 -22.82
N ARG A 165 -8.99 11.69 -22.61
CA ARG A 165 -8.71 10.24 -22.66
C ARG A 165 -8.35 9.82 -24.09
N GLU A 166 -9.05 10.37 -25.08
CA GLU A 166 -8.71 10.13 -26.49
C GLU A 166 -7.35 10.71 -26.85
N VAL A 167 -7.04 11.92 -26.37
CA VAL A 167 -5.73 12.56 -26.59
C VAL A 167 -4.60 11.70 -26.00
N VAL A 168 -4.74 11.26 -24.74
CA VAL A 168 -3.75 10.39 -24.09
C VAL A 168 -3.55 9.10 -24.86
N ARG A 169 -4.63 8.45 -25.30
CA ARG A 169 -4.56 7.22 -26.09
C ARG A 169 -3.80 7.41 -27.40
N GLU A 170 -3.98 8.54 -28.08
CA GLU A 170 -3.26 8.82 -29.33
C GLU A 170 -1.76 9.07 -29.07
N PHE A 171 -1.40 9.69 -27.94
CA PHE A 171 0.00 9.82 -27.55
C PHE A 171 0.61 8.47 -27.17
N GLU A 172 -0.10 7.61 -26.48
CA GLU A 172 0.34 6.24 -26.14
C GLU A 172 0.57 5.40 -27.40
N ILE A 173 -0.32 5.50 -28.39
CA ILE A 173 -0.14 4.84 -29.70
C ILE A 173 1.10 5.40 -30.41
N LEU A 174 1.28 6.71 -30.40
CA LEU A 174 2.42 7.36 -31.02
C LEU A 174 3.74 6.91 -30.39
N GLU A 175 3.80 6.83 -29.08
CA GLU A 175 4.96 6.37 -28.31
C GLU A 175 5.25 4.87 -28.56
N SER A 176 4.22 4.05 -28.54
CA SER A 176 4.34 2.61 -28.84
C SER A 176 4.88 2.36 -30.23
N ASP A 177 4.35 3.09 -31.25
CA ASP A 177 4.82 2.99 -32.62
C ASP A 177 6.29 3.45 -32.76
N TYR A 178 6.66 4.53 -32.05
CA TYR A 178 8.03 5.03 -32.01
C TYR A 178 9.01 3.99 -31.46
N LEU A 179 8.69 3.43 -30.28
CA LEU A 179 9.53 2.40 -29.63
C LEU A 179 9.65 1.12 -30.48
N LEU A 180 8.56 0.73 -31.14
CA LEU A 180 8.56 -0.44 -32.03
C LEU A 180 9.48 -0.22 -33.23
N GLU A 181 9.47 0.98 -33.83
CA GLU A 181 10.32 1.30 -34.96
C GLU A 181 11.78 1.42 -34.55
N GLU A 182 12.08 2.07 -33.43
CA GLU A 182 13.42 2.16 -32.86
C GLU A 182 14.02 0.76 -32.61
N SER A 183 13.23 -0.14 -32.04
CA SER A 183 13.62 -1.55 -31.81
C SER A 183 13.88 -2.28 -33.15
N ARG A 184 13.06 -2.02 -34.19
CA ARG A 184 13.29 -2.57 -35.52
C ARG A 184 14.56 -2.03 -36.20
N GLU A 185 14.82 -0.74 -36.05
CA GLU A 185 16.05 -0.12 -36.58
C GLU A 185 17.30 -0.65 -35.91
N GLN A 186 17.26 -0.81 -34.57
CA GLN A 186 18.35 -1.45 -33.80
C GLN A 186 18.60 -2.87 -34.29
N THR A 187 17.54 -3.68 -34.45
CA THR A 187 17.63 -5.05 -34.96
C THR A 187 18.21 -5.11 -36.38
N ILE A 188 17.82 -4.17 -37.26
CA ILE A 188 18.36 -4.08 -38.63
C ILE A 188 19.82 -3.65 -38.63
N GLN A 189 20.22 -2.73 -37.77
CA GLN A 189 21.62 -2.33 -37.62
C GLN A 189 22.49 -3.45 -37.08
N GLU A 190 22.01 -4.21 -36.11
CA GLU A 190 22.71 -5.39 -35.60
C GLU A 190 22.87 -6.45 -36.67
N ARG A 191 21.81 -6.75 -37.44
CA ARG A 191 21.87 -7.67 -38.61
C ARG A 191 22.85 -7.18 -39.66
N LYS A 192 22.90 -5.87 -39.97
CA LYS A 192 23.90 -5.30 -40.88
C LYS A 192 25.32 -5.45 -40.34
N LYS A 193 25.57 -5.23 -39.05
CA LYS A 193 26.86 -5.45 -38.41
C LYS A 193 27.28 -6.89 -38.44
N GLN A 194 26.34 -7.82 -38.22
CA GLN A 194 26.61 -9.27 -38.33
C GLN A 194 26.87 -9.67 -39.78
N ALA A 195 26.07 -9.18 -40.76
CA ALA A 195 26.29 -9.45 -42.15
C ALA A 195 27.65 -8.96 -42.66
N VAL A 196 28.11 -7.78 -42.20
CA VAL A 196 29.47 -7.28 -42.51
C VAL A 196 30.55 -8.16 -41.91
N LYS A 197 30.38 -8.66 -40.69
CA LYS A 197 31.29 -9.61 -40.04
C LYS A 197 31.35 -10.93 -40.79
N VAL A 198 30.20 -11.46 -41.19
CA VAL A 198 30.13 -12.70 -41.95
C VAL A 198 30.74 -12.53 -43.36
N ALA A 199 30.48 -11.39 -44.03
CA ALA A 199 31.07 -11.07 -45.32
C ALA A 199 32.60 -10.93 -45.27
N SER A 200 33.13 -10.30 -44.21
CA SER A 200 34.59 -10.21 -44.00
C SER A 200 35.23 -11.54 -43.74
N LEU A 201 34.60 -12.42 -42.94
CA LEU A 201 35.09 -13.79 -42.70
C LEU A 201 35.02 -14.64 -43.98
N ALA A 202 33.96 -14.50 -44.80
CA ALA A 202 33.84 -15.17 -46.08
C ALA A 202 34.94 -14.72 -47.07
N THR A 203 35.26 -13.43 -47.10
CA THR A 203 36.33 -12.89 -47.95
C THR A 203 37.71 -13.45 -47.54
N ILE A 204 37.96 -13.54 -46.26
CA ILE A 204 39.22 -14.15 -45.72
C ILE A 204 39.26 -15.64 -46.06
N ALA A 205 38.16 -16.37 -45.97
CA ALA A 205 38.07 -17.77 -46.32
C ALA A 205 38.33 -18.02 -47.82
N ILE A 206 37.80 -17.13 -48.70
CA ILE A 206 38.04 -17.21 -50.14
C ILE A 206 39.49 -16.94 -50.49
N VAL A 207 40.15 -15.96 -49.88
CA VAL A 207 41.58 -15.67 -50.06
C VAL A 207 42.45 -16.84 -49.64
N LEU A 208 42.12 -17.47 -48.52
CA LEU A 208 42.81 -18.68 -48.03
C LEU A 208 42.58 -19.89 -48.92
N ALA A 209 41.39 -20.07 -49.49
CA ALA A 209 41.05 -21.14 -50.44
C ALA A 209 41.82 -20.98 -51.75
N VAL A 210 41.96 -19.75 -52.28
CA VAL A 210 42.75 -19.48 -53.50
C VAL A 210 44.24 -19.73 -53.26
N ALA A 211 44.78 -19.36 -52.08
CA ALA A 211 46.18 -19.65 -51.73
C ALA A 211 46.44 -21.16 -51.60
N LEU A 212 45.48 -21.93 -51.06
CA LEU A 212 45.57 -23.39 -50.95
C LEU A 212 45.49 -24.09 -52.30
N THR A 213 44.64 -23.60 -53.25
CA THR A 213 44.51 -24.17 -54.56
C THR A 213 45.78 -23.96 -55.43
N LEU A 214 46.45 -22.81 -55.30
CA LEU A 214 47.72 -22.57 -56.01
C LEU A 214 48.87 -23.45 -55.44
N SER A 215 48.86 -23.71 -54.14
CA SER A 215 49.81 -24.62 -53.49
C SER A 215 49.59 -26.11 -53.89
N THR A 216 48.32 -26.52 -54.08
CA THR A 216 48.00 -27.90 -54.45
C THR A 216 48.32 -28.24 -55.93
N ILE A 217 48.25 -27.26 -56.84
CA ILE A 217 48.64 -27.47 -58.27
C ILE A 217 50.14 -27.71 -58.40
N SER A 218 50.95 -27.06 -57.60
CA SER A 218 52.41 -27.31 -57.59
C SER A 218 52.77 -28.71 -57.03
N TRP A 219 51.96 -29.22 -56.10
CA TRP A 219 52.22 -30.54 -55.46
C TRP A 219 51.70 -31.69 -56.34
N PHE A 220 50.66 -31.53 -57.12
CA PHE A 220 50.07 -32.55 -58.00
C PHE A 220 50.96 -32.97 -59.15
N SER A 221 51.91 -32.14 -59.57
CA SER A 221 52.87 -32.49 -60.66
C SER A 221 53.97 -33.48 -60.22
N GLN A 222 54.16 -33.69 -58.93
CA GLN A 222 55.13 -34.63 -58.35
C GLN A 222 54.53 -36.00 -58.00
N LEU A 223 53.21 -36.14 -57.91
CA LEU A 223 52.53 -37.35 -57.40
C LEU A 223 52.11 -38.37 -58.45
N HIS A 224 52.32 -38.10 -59.74
CA HIS A 224 51.86 -38.98 -60.83
C HIS A 224 52.73 -40.26 -61.06
N ARG A 225 53.68 -40.57 -60.19
CA ARG A 225 54.52 -41.76 -60.28
C ARG A 225 54.33 -42.79 -59.16
N ALA A 226 53.44 -42.60 -58.23
CA ALA A 226 53.22 -43.50 -57.08
C ALA A 226 51.79 -44.12 -57.03
N GLN A 227 51.02 -44.00 -58.06
CA GLN A 227 49.59 -44.37 -58.05
C GLN A 227 49.24 -45.75 -58.61
N LYS A 228 49.80 -46.80 -58.09
CA LYS A 228 49.22 -48.14 -58.34
C LYS A 228 48.87 -48.96 -57.09
N ASP A 229 49.31 -48.59 -55.91
CA ASP A 229 49.05 -49.38 -54.68
C ASP A 229 48.11 -48.68 -53.68
N GLU A 230 47.67 -47.44 -53.94
CA GLU A 230 46.93 -46.59 -52.96
C GLU A 230 45.40 -46.57 -53.13
N VAL A 231 44.83 -47.22 -54.17
CA VAL A 231 43.39 -47.09 -54.51
C VAL A 231 42.45 -47.80 -53.51
N ILE A 232 42.96 -48.79 -52.77
CA ILE A 232 42.11 -49.53 -51.79
C ILE A 232 42.14 -48.84 -50.39
N ILE A 233 43.25 -48.24 -49.97
CA ILE A 233 43.36 -47.52 -48.70
C ILE A 233 42.62 -46.16 -48.80
N SER A 234 42.72 -45.47 -49.94
CA SER A 234 42.06 -44.15 -50.14
C SER A 234 40.52 -44.18 -50.11
N GLN A 235 39.90 -45.31 -50.49
CA GLN A 235 38.44 -45.45 -50.42
C GLN A 235 37.95 -45.62 -48.97
N GLN A 236 38.68 -46.35 -48.10
CA GLN A 236 38.33 -46.46 -46.68
C GLN A 236 38.58 -45.14 -45.92
N ASP A 237 39.70 -44.46 -46.19
CA ASP A 237 40.01 -43.16 -45.57
C ASP A 237 39.08 -42.05 -46.04
N SER A 238 38.58 -42.07 -47.29
CA SER A 238 37.59 -41.08 -47.77
C SER A 238 36.21 -41.24 -47.11
N VAL A 239 35.77 -42.50 -46.87
CA VAL A 239 34.51 -42.77 -46.16
C VAL A 239 34.67 -42.35 -44.66
N LEU A 240 35.76 -42.69 -44.02
CA LEU A 240 36.05 -42.29 -42.64
C LEU A 240 36.20 -40.76 -42.49
N ALA A 241 36.81 -40.09 -43.49
CA ALA A 241 36.94 -38.63 -43.49
C ALA A 241 35.57 -37.95 -43.74
N GLN A 242 34.74 -38.57 -44.57
CA GLN A 242 33.37 -38.05 -44.81
C GLN A 242 32.46 -38.26 -43.59
N GLU A 243 32.52 -39.43 -42.95
CA GLU A 243 31.79 -39.65 -41.68
C GLU A 243 32.29 -38.74 -40.56
N LYS A 244 33.61 -38.54 -40.45
CA LYS A 244 34.20 -37.61 -39.48
C LYS A 244 33.74 -36.17 -39.77
N LYS A 245 33.75 -35.73 -41.02
CA LYS A 245 33.25 -34.40 -41.41
C LYS A 245 31.76 -34.20 -41.10
N VAL A 246 30.93 -35.19 -41.43
CA VAL A 246 29.47 -35.14 -41.08
C VAL A 246 29.25 -35.11 -39.59
N ARG A 247 30.04 -35.85 -38.82
CA ARG A 247 29.99 -35.82 -37.39
C ARG A 247 30.46 -34.49 -36.79
N ASP A 248 31.58 -33.95 -37.32
CA ASP A 248 32.14 -32.66 -36.85
C ASP A 248 31.22 -31.49 -37.24
N ASP A 249 30.60 -31.51 -38.43
CA ASP A 249 29.58 -30.55 -38.84
C ASP A 249 28.34 -30.64 -37.96
N LYS A 250 27.90 -31.85 -37.57
CA LYS A 250 26.78 -32.06 -36.66
C LYS A 250 27.07 -31.62 -35.22
N ILE A 251 28.32 -31.87 -34.76
CA ILE A 251 28.79 -31.36 -33.45
C ILE A 251 28.84 -29.82 -33.46
N SER A 252 29.33 -29.23 -34.56
CA SER A 252 29.35 -27.78 -34.74
C SER A 252 27.94 -27.16 -34.70
N GLN A 253 27.00 -27.74 -35.47
CA GLN A 253 25.61 -27.32 -35.44
C GLN A 253 24.93 -27.48 -34.10
N LEU A 254 25.18 -28.61 -33.39
CA LEU A 254 24.61 -28.82 -32.05
C LEU A 254 25.25 -27.87 -31.02
N THR A 255 26.55 -27.55 -31.21
CA THR A 255 27.23 -26.57 -30.33
C THR A 255 26.68 -25.17 -30.57
N GLU A 256 26.48 -24.76 -31.82
CA GLU A 256 25.86 -23.47 -32.17
C GLU A 256 24.42 -23.37 -31.68
N GLN A 257 23.62 -24.44 -31.86
CA GLN A 257 22.25 -24.49 -31.33
C GLN A 257 22.23 -24.44 -29.80
N ARG A 258 23.16 -25.13 -29.13
CA ARG A 258 23.33 -25.07 -27.66
C ARG A 258 23.71 -23.66 -27.21
N ASP A 259 24.68 -23.04 -27.87
CA ASP A 259 25.18 -21.72 -27.49
C ASP A 259 24.10 -20.62 -27.73
N THR A 260 23.34 -20.74 -28.83
CA THR A 260 22.17 -19.89 -29.11
C THR A 260 21.10 -20.11 -28.04
N ALA A 261 20.78 -21.34 -27.68
CA ALA A 261 19.79 -21.64 -26.64
C ALA A 261 20.23 -21.17 -25.25
N ILE A 262 21.54 -21.19 -24.96
CA ILE A 262 22.10 -20.63 -23.72
C ILE A 262 21.96 -19.10 -23.71
N GLU A 263 22.22 -18.44 -24.84
CA GLU A 263 22.09 -16.96 -24.94
C GLU A 263 20.64 -16.51 -24.92
N ASP A 264 19.74 -17.23 -25.58
CA ASP A 264 18.30 -17.02 -25.52
C ASP A 264 17.76 -17.21 -24.11
N LYS A 265 18.21 -18.26 -23.40
CA LYS A 265 17.87 -18.50 -22.01
C LYS A 265 18.37 -17.37 -21.12
N LYS A 266 19.62 -16.95 -21.27
CA LYS A 266 20.20 -15.83 -20.49
C LYS A 266 19.43 -14.53 -20.73
N THR A 267 19.04 -14.28 -21.96
CA THR A 267 18.22 -13.11 -22.32
C THR A 267 16.82 -13.20 -21.71
N ALA A 268 16.18 -14.38 -21.75
CA ALA A 268 14.91 -14.63 -21.12
C ALA A 268 14.98 -14.47 -19.58
N ASP A 269 16.03 -15.00 -18.97
CA ASP A 269 16.26 -14.88 -17.52
C ASP A 269 16.48 -13.40 -17.10
N MET A 270 17.25 -12.62 -17.89
CA MET A 270 17.41 -11.18 -17.67
C MET A 270 16.10 -10.41 -17.82
N ASN A 271 15.33 -10.70 -18.87
CA ASN A 271 14.03 -10.06 -19.08
C ASN A 271 13.04 -10.37 -17.95
N LEU A 272 13.05 -11.62 -17.46
CA LEU A 272 12.24 -12.02 -16.31
C LEU A 272 12.65 -11.26 -15.04
N GLN A 273 13.94 -11.14 -14.80
CA GLN A 273 14.49 -10.39 -13.66
C GLN A 273 14.16 -8.89 -13.74
N HIS A 274 14.27 -8.29 -14.92
CA HIS A 274 13.87 -6.89 -15.14
C HIS A 274 12.37 -6.68 -14.93
N SER A 275 11.53 -7.58 -15.43
CA SER A 275 10.08 -7.56 -15.21
C SER A 275 9.72 -7.63 -13.73
N GLN A 276 10.38 -8.51 -12.98
CA GLN A 276 10.13 -8.65 -11.54
C GLN A 276 10.61 -7.46 -10.74
N ASN A 277 11.79 -6.91 -11.07
CA ASN A 277 12.28 -5.68 -10.44
C ASN A 277 11.33 -4.50 -10.70
N ALA A 278 10.76 -4.41 -11.91
CA ALA A 278 9.77 -3.38 -12.24
C ALA A 278 8.49 -3.57 -11.42
N VAL A 279 8.02 -4.81 -11.22
CA VAL A 279 6.86 -5.09 -10.35
C VAL A 279 7.17 -4.76 -8.89
N ASP A 280 8.34 -5.12 -8.38
CA ASP A 280 8.75 -4.82 -7.02
C ASP A 280 8.83 -3.29 -6.78
N GLN A 281 9.40 -2.54 -7.72
CA GLN A 281 9.43 -1.07 -7.67
C GLN A 281 8.03 -0.46 -7.74
N PHE A 282 7.21 -0.93 -8.69
CA PHE A 282 5.83 -0.48 -8.83
C PHE A 282 5.02 -0.72 -7.55
N LEU A 283 5.10 -1.92 -6.97
CA LEU A 283 4.43 -2.22 -5.70
C LEU A 283 4.95 -1.35 -4.57
N THR A 284 6.26 -1.14 -4.47
CA THR A 284 6.85 -0.27 -3.46
C THR A 284 6.32 1.17 -3.58
N GLN A 285 6.29 1.72 -4.78
CA GLN A 285 5.74 3.05 -5.05
C GLN A 285 4.24 3.12 -4.77
N LEU A 286 3.48 2.13 -5.24
CA LEU A 286 2.03 2.07 -5.04
C LEU A 286 1.65 2.01 -3.56
N LEU A 287 2.37 1.23 -2.75
CA LEU A 287 2.15 1.09 -1.33
C LEU A 287 2.57 2.33 -0.52
N GLN A 288 3.45 3.15 -1.08
CA GLN A 288 3.83 4.46 -0.52
C GLN A 288 2.97 5.60 -1.06
N THR A 289 2.12 5.34 -2.07
CA THR A 289 1.27 6.38 -2.67
C THR A 289 0.23 6.87 -1.66
N PRO A 290 0.16 8.16 -1.45
CA PRO A 290 -0.78 8.78 -0.52
C PRO A 290 -2.21 8.62 -0.99
N THR A 291 -3.08 8.18 -0.09
CA THR A 291 -4.51 8.08 -0.33
C THR A 291 -5.25 9.12 0.52
N ASN A 292 -5.41 10.32 -0.04
CA ASN A 292 -5.98 11.47 0.67
C ASN A 292 -7.52 11.53 0.62
N ASN A 293 -8.12 10.80 -0.31
CA ASN A 293 -9.56 10.77 -0.51
C ASN A 293 -10.01 9.38 -1.00
N GLN A 294 -11.32 9.14 -1.02
CA GLN A 294 -11.89 7.85 -1.42
C GLN A 294 -11.56 7.46 -2.87
N LEU A 295 -11.38 8.43 -3.76
CA LEU A 295 -11.01 8.17 -5.15
C LEU A 295 -9.58 7.67 -5.27
N ASP A 296 -8.65 8.21 -4.47
CA ASP A 296 -7.26 7.73 -4.42
C ASP A 296 -7.21 6.27 -3.92
N VAL A 297 -8.04 5.95 -2.93
CA VAL A 297 -8.18 4.57 -2.40
C VAL A 297 -8.67 3.62 -3.48
N GLU A 298 -9.76 3.97 -4.19
CA GLU A 298 -10.31 3.14 -5.26
C GLU A 298 -9.33 2.99 -6.43
N PHE A 299 -8.61 4.06 -6.77
CA PHE A 299 -7.56 4.03 -7.80
C PHE A 299 -6.42 3.09 -7.39
N SER A 300 -5.92 3.21 -6.16
CA SER A 300 -4.87 2.32 -5.63
C SER A 300 -5.32 0.86 -5.59
N LYS A 301 -6.58 0.59 -5.20
CA LYS A 301 -7.17 -0.75 -5.24
C LYS A 301 -7.24 -1.30 -6.67
N GLY A 302 -7.60 -0.45 -7.64
CA GLY A 302 -7.60 -0.82 -9.07
C GLY A 302 -6.21 -1.25 -9.52
N GLN A 303 -5.20 -0.45 -9.25
CA GLN A 303 -3.81 -0.75 -9.59
C GLN A 303 -3.28 -2.02 -8.88
N LEU A 304 -3.66 -2.25 -7.61
CA LEU A 304 -3.32 -3.49 -6.91
C LEU A 304 -3.95 -4.72 -7.55
N LYS A 305 -5.20 -4.63 -8.03
CA LYS A 305 -5.86 -5.73 -8.75
C LYS A 305 -5.20 -6.01 -10.11
N ASP A 306 -4.78 -4.97 -10.83
CA ASP A 306 -4.05 -5.11 -12.09
C ASP A 306 -2.68 -5.78 -11.86
N ALA A 307 -1.94 -5.33 -10.84
CA ALA A 307 -0.69 -5.95 -10.42
C ALA A 307 -0.88 -7.42 -10.00
N LEU A 308 -1.96 -7.73 -9.28
CA LEU A 308 -2.31 -9.09 -8.89
C LEU A 308 -2.55 -9.97 -10.11
N SER A 309 -3.32 -9.48 -11.08
CA SER A 309 -3.60 -10.20 -12.34
C SER A 309 -2.30 -10.50 -13.09
N PHE A 310 -1.40 -9.52 -13.19
CA PHE A 310 -0.09 -9.69 -13.82
C PHE A 310 0.78 -10.74 -13.11
N CYS A 311 0.93 -10.63 -11.78
CA CYS A 311 1.72 -11.58 -10.99
C CYS A 311 1.15 -13.01 -11.07
N THR A 312 -0.17 -13.14 -11.06
CA THR A 312 -0.86 -14.44 -11.10
C THR A 312 -0.75 -15.10 -12.47
N ALA A 313 -0.79 -14.32 -13.56
CA ALA A 313 -0.64 -14.86 -14.93
C ALA A 313 0.71 -15.53 -15.17
N GLY A 314 1.80 -15.03 -14.59
CA GLY A 314 3.13 -15.59 -14.72
C GLY A 314 3.41 -16.79 -13.80
N LEU A 315 2.59 -16.99 -12.75
CA LEU A 315 2.86 -17.94 -11.70
C LEU A 315 2.95 -19.42 -12.18
N PRO A 316 2.08 -19.93 -13.07
CA PRO A 316 2.18 -21.33 -13.54
C PRO A 316 3.52 -21.65 -14.21
N ALA A 317 4.09 -20.71 -14.96
CA ALA A 317 5.40 -20.88 -15.60
C ALA A 317 6.54 -20.95 -14.57
N LEU A 318 6.45 -20.14 -13.51
CA LEU A 318 7.42 -20.15 -12.41
C LEU A 318 7.32 -21.44 -11.57
N GLU A 319 6.10 -21.95 -11.34
CA GLU A 319 5.88 -23.19 -10.60
C GLU A 319 6.36 -24.43 -11.39
N ALA A 320 6.24 -24.41 -12.70
CA ALA A 320 6.69 -25.49 -13.56
C ALA A 320 8.22 -25.62 -13.69
N ASN A 321 8.98 -24.56 -13.37
CA ASN A 321 10.43 -24.56 -13.48
C ASN A 321 11.14 -24.56 -12.12
N PRO A 322 11.71 -25.70 -11.67
CA PRO A 322 12.40 -25.80 -10.37
C PRO A 322 13.60 -24.84 -10.24
N ALA A 323 14.27 -24.47 -11.34
CA ALA A 323 15.43 -23.60 -11.33
C ALA A 323 15.08 -22.13 -10.96
N LEU A 324 13.82 -21.72 -11.13
CA LEU A 324 13.33 -20.36 -10.86
C LEU A 324 12.82 -20.21 -9.40
N GLY A 325 13.58 -20.74 -8.45
CA GLY A 325 13.19 -20.74 -7.04
C GLY A 325 13.12 -19.36 -6.41
N VAL A 326 14.00 -18.44 -6.79
CA VAL A 326 14.05 -17.05 -6.31
C VAL A 326 12.89 -16.24 -6.89
N GLU A 327 12.66 -16.40 -8.18
CA GLU A 327 11.57 -15.73 -8.93
C GLU A 327 10.20 -16.15 -8.39
N ARG A 328 10.05 -17.45 -8.12
CA ARG A 328 8.83 -18.00 -7.51
C ARG A 328 8.61 -17.47 -6.11
N LEU A 329 9.67 -17.36 -5.28
CA LEU A 329 9.62 -16.74 -3.96
C LEU A 329 9.08 -15.30 -4.05
N ARG A 330 9.65 -14.48 -4.95
CA ARG A 330 9.23 -13.09 -5.16
C ARG A 330 7.77 -13.01 -5.61
N ALA A 331 7.38 -13.83 -6.57
CA ALA A 331 6.00 -13.88 -7.06
C ALA A 331 5.01 -14.22 -5.94
N TYR A 332 5.26 -15.24 -5.14
CA TYR A 332 4.43 -15.57 -3.98
C TYR A 332 4.39 -14.42 -2.97
N GLY A 333 5.53 -13.80 -2.66
CA GLY A 333 5.64 -12.68 -1.76
C GLY A 333 4.83 -11.47 -2.21
N ASN A 334 4.94 -11.11 -3.48
CA ASN A 334 4.21 -9.99 -4.09
C ASN A 334 2.71 -10.24 -4.09
N ILE A 335 2.26 -11.42 -4.55
CA ILE A 335 0.84 -11.80 -4.52
C ILE A 335 0.29 -11.75 -3.09
N GLY A 336 1.03 -12.31 -2.13
CA GLY A 336 0.65 -12.31 -0.72
C GLY A 336 0.53 -10.91 -0.13
N GLN A 337 1.47 -10.02 -0.43
CA GLN A 337 1.42 -8.61 0.01
C GLN A 337 0.27 -7.84 -0.64
N ILE A 338 0.01 -8.04 -1.94
CA ILE A 338 -1.12 -7.41 -2.63
C ILE A 338 -2.43 -7.82 -1.96
N HIS A 339 -2.65 -9.11 -1.69
CA HIS A 339 -3.84 -9.58 -0.97
C HIS A 339 -3.96 -8.98 0.43
N LEU A 340 -2.82 -8.82 1.14
CA LEU A 340 -2.81 -8.17 2.46
C LEU A 340 -3.28 -6.71 2.37
N HIS A 341 -2.82 -5.95 1.39
CA HIS A 341 -3.28 -4.57 1.17
C HIS A 341 -4.72 -4.47 0.66
N LEU A 342 -5.19 -5.49 -0.07
CA LEU A 342 -6.60 -5.62 -0.44
C LEU A 342 -7.48 -6.13 0.71
N ARG A 343 -6.91 -6.35 1.91
CA ARG A 343 -7.59 -6.90 3.10
C ARG A 343 -8.13 -8.33 2.93
N ASP A 344 -7.64 -9.06 1.94
CA ASP A 344 -7.95 -10.48 1.75
C ASP A 344 -6.96 -11.35 2.55
N HIS A 345 -7.18 -11.43 3.86
CA HIS A 345 -6.30 -12.15 4.78
C HIS A 345 -6.19 -13.65 4.47
N THR A 346 -7.20 -14.24 3.82
CA THR A 346 -7.21 -15.67 3.49
C THR A 346 -6.23 -16.00 2.37
N GLN A 347 -6.28 -15.24 1.27
CA GLN A 347 -5.34 -15.39 0.17
C GLN A 347 -3.94 -14.93 0.56
N ALA A 348 -3.83 -13.84 1.31
CA ALA A 348 -2.56 -13.35 1.85
C ALA A 348 -1.84 -14.44 2.65
N LEU A 349 -2.54 -15.11 3.58
CA LEU A 349 -1.98 -16.22 4.36
C LEU A 349 -1.43 -17.32 3.45
N THR A 350 -2.22 -17.75 2.45
CA THR A 350 -1.85 -18.83 1.53
C THR A 350 -0.56 -18.52 0.78
N PHE A 351 -0.46 -17.32 0.20
CA PHE A 351 0.68 -16.96 -0.63
C PHE A 351 1.93 -16.57 0.20
N LEU A 352 1.76 -15.90 1.32
CA LEU A 352 2.87 -15.60 2.23
C LEU A 352 3.46 -16.86 2.88
N GLN A 353 2.62 -17.87 3.16
CA GLN A 353 3.12 -19.17 3.63
C GLN A 353 3.96 -19.86 2.55
N LYS A 354 3.49 -19.89 1.28
CA LYS A 354 4.28 -20.40 0.15
C LYS A 354 5.61 -19.64 -0.01
N ALA A 355 5.58 -18.32 0.15
CA ALA A 355 6.79 -17.49 0.08
C ALA A 355 7.79 -17.83 1.19
N ARG A 356 7.31 -17.93 2.43
CA ARG A 356 8.13 -18.31 3.59
C ARG A 356 8.76 -19.69 3.43
N ASP A 357 7.97 -20.68 3.02
CA ASP A 357 8.44 -22.06 2.84
C ASP A 357 9.48 -22.14 1.70
N GLN A 358 9.27 -21.37 0.62
CA GLN A 358 10.25 -21.25 -0.46
C GLN A 358 11.54 -20.55 0.00
N ALA A 359 11.45 -19.52 0.86
CA ALA A 359 12.63 -18.87 1.45
C ALA A 359 13.43 -19.85 2.33
N ALA A 360 12.74 -20.64 3.14
CA ALA A 360 13.36 -21.67 3.98
C ALA A 360 14.07 -22.75 3.13
N LEU A 361 13.44 -23.19 2.04
CA LEU A 361 14.03 -24.15 1.10
C LEU A 361 15.30 -23.58 0.42
N LEU A 362 15.24 -22.33 -0.04
CA LEU A 362 16.39 -21.66 -0.65
C LEU A 362 17.52 -21.48 0.36
N LEU A 363 17.22 -21.13 1.60
CA LEU A 363 18.20 -21.01 2.67
C LEU A 363 18.87 -22.35 2.99
N GLN A 364 18.09 -23.43 3.08
CA GLN A 364 18.61 -24.77 3.32
C GLN A 364 19.59 -25.20 2.21
N ASN A 365 19.28 -24.86 0.96
CA ASN A 365 20.12 -25.20 -0.20
C ASN A 365 21.30 -24.26 -0.38
N ALA A 366 21.26 -23.06 0.18
CA ALA A 366 22.31 -22.05 0.02
C ALA A 366 23.60 -22.42 0.78
N GLY A 367 23.50 -23.15 1.89
CA GLY A 367 24.65 -23.44 2.74
C GLY A 367 25.38 -22.15 3.17
N THR A 368 26.68 -22.06 2.88
CA THR A 368 27.56 -20.91 3.19
C THR A 368 27.70 -19.93 2.01
N THR A 369 26.78 -19.95 1.03
CA THR A 369 26.89 -19.06 -0.13
C THR A 369 26.58 -17.60 0.24
N PRO A 370 27.05 -16.62 -0.55
CA PRO A 370 26.77 -15.19 -0.31
C PRO A 370 25.28 -14.81 -0.32
N GLN A 371 24.41 -15.67 -0.87
CA GLN A 371 22.96 -15.44 -0.90
C GLN A 371 22.26 -15.81 0.41
N GLY A 372 22.89 -16.60 1.29
CA GLY A 372 22.29 -17.02 2.56
C GLY A 372 21.67 -15.89 3.38
N PRO A 373 22.39 -14.78 3.63
CA PRO A 373 21.83 -13.63 4.37
C PRO A 373 20.59 -13.01 3.74
N LEU A 374 20.50 -12.95 2.42
CA LEU A 374 19.31 -12.46 1.72
C LEU A 374 18.10 -13.39 1.94
N TYR A 375 18.33 -14.71 1.90
CA TYR A 375 17.25 -15.68 2.17
C TYR A 375 16.81 -15.65 3.62
N GLN A 376 17.72 -15.35 4.57
CA GLN A 376 17.37 -15.07 5.97
C GLN A 376 16.45 -13.85 6.08
N GLN A 377 16.79 -12.77 5.41
CA GLN A 377 15.95 -11.56 5.40
C GLN A 377 14.53 -11.85 4.86
N TRP A 378 14.42 -12.58 3.74
CA TRP A 378 13.11 -12.95 3.19
C TRP A 378 12.32 -13.89 4.12
N LEU A 379 12.97 -14.88 4.69
CA LEU A 379 12.35 -15.77 5.67
C LEU A 379 11.78 -14.99 6.87
N GLY A 380 12.57 -14.06 7.39
CA GLY A 380 12.17 -13.20 8.49
C GLY A 380 11.02 -12.26 8.12
N ARG A 381 11.10 -11.62 6.94
CA ARG A 381 10.06 -10.74 6.41
C ARG A 381 8.70 -11.43 6.28
N TYR A 382 8.67 -12.60 5.63
CA TYR A 382 7.40 -13.32 5.46
C TYR A 382 6.89 -13.91 6.76
N SER A 383 7.76 -14.29 7.69
CA SER A 383 7.37 -14.70 9.03
C SER A 383 6.73 -13.54 9.81
N LEU A 384 7.26 -12.32 9.67
CA LEU A 384 6.68 -11.10 10.26
C LEU A 384 5.30 -10.81 9.69
N LEU A 385 5.13 -10.81 8.36
CA LEU A 385 3.84 -10.56 7.71
C LEU A 385 2.78 -11.60 8.08
N LEU A 386 3.18 -12.88 8.14
CA LEU A 386 2.29 -13.96 8.60
C LEU A 386 1.88 -13.78 10.05
N SER A 387 2.79 -13.32 10.91
CA SER A 387 2.48 -13.08 12.33
C SER A 387 1.40 -12.02 12.51
N ASP A 388 1.38 -10.99 11.66
CA ASP A 388 0.37 -9.94 11.69
C ASP A 388 -1.03 -10.49 11.34
N ILE A 389 -1.13 -11.39 10.35
CA ILE A 389 -2.39 -12.04 9.99
C ILE A 389 -2.90 -12.94 11.13
N HIS A 390 -2.01 -13.72 11.77
CA HIS A 390 -2.38 -14.58 12.89
C HIS A 390 -2.78 -13.76 14.14
N ASP A 391 -2.14 -12.61 14.38
CA ASP A 391 -2.56 -11.69 15.44
C ASP A 391 -3.97 -11.13 15.19
N HIS A 392 -4.25 -10.70 13.95
CA HIS A 392 -5.58 -10.25 13.56
C HIS A 392 -6.67 -11.31 13.83
N ARG A 393 -6.33 -12.59 13.66
CA ARG A 393 -7.23 -13.73 13.98
C ARG A 393 -7.29 -14.09 15.45
N GLY A 394 -6.53 -13.43 16.33
CA GLY A 394 -6.43 -13.76 17.76
C GLY A 394 -5.55 -14.99 18.05
N GLU A 395 -4.80 -15.50 17.10
CA GLU A 395 -3.96 -16.71 17.21
C GLU A 395 -2.57 -16.37 17.78
N LEU A 396 -2.55 -15.85 19.02
CA LEU A 396 -1.36 -15.29 19.67
C LEU A 396 -0.15 -16.24 19.70
N THR A 397 -0.36 -17.53 20.01
CA THR A 397 0.73 -18.52 20.10
C THR A 397 1.43 -18.73 18.77
N VAL A 398 0.66 -18.79 17.67
CA VAL A 398 1.20 -18.93 16.32
C VAL A 398 1.95 -17.67 15.92
N SER A 399 1.36 -16.50 16.19
CA SER A 399 1.99 -15.20 15.94
C SER A 399 3.33 -15.07 16.67
N LEU A 400 3.41 -15.41 17.96
CA LEU A 400 4.65 -15.41 18.73
C LEU A 400 5.73 -16.35 18.17
N THR A 401 5.35 -17.54 17.74
CA THR A 401 6.28 -18.49 17.13
C THR A 401 6.88 -17.95 15.83
N LEU A 402 6.04 -17.35 15.01
CA LEU A 402 6.47 -16.69 13.76
C LEU A 402 7.38 -15.49 14.03
N LEU A 403 7.07 -14.66 15.03
CA LEU A 403 7.89 -13.51 15.40
C LEU A 403 9.24 -13.91 15.96
N LYS A 404 9.30 -14.96 16.76
CA LYS A 404 10.56 -15.51 17.24
C LYS A 404 11.44 -15.99 16.07
N SER A 405 10.85 -16.65 15.07
CA SER A 405 11.54 -17.00 13.84
C SER A 405 11.96 -15.75 13.04
N ALA A 406 11.09 -14.73 12.95
CA ALA A 406 11.39 -13.50 12.23
C ALA A 406 12.54 -12.73 12.87
N THR A 407 12.55 -12.55 14.20
CA THR A 407 13.64 -11.82 14.90
C THR A 407 14.97 -12.52 14.77
N SER A 408 15.03 -13.87 14.83
CA SER A 408 16.25 -14.63 14.61
C SER A 408 16.75 -14.45 13.18
N ALA A 409 15.89 -14.73 12.18
CA ALA A 409 16.27 -14.68 10.78
C ALA A 409 16.70 -13.28 10.32
N LEU A 410 15.97 -12.23 10.73
CA LEU A 410 16.33 -10.85 10.39
C LEU A 410 17.61 -10.38 11.08
N THR A 411 17.86 -10.81 12.31
CA THR A 411 19.10 -10.50 13.01
C THR A 411 20.31 -11.17 12.33
N GLU A 412 20.18 -12.45 11.94
CA GLU A 412 21.22 -13.17 11.21
C GLU A 412 21.49 -12.54 9.83
N GLY A 413 20.41 -12.20 9.10
CA GLY A 413 20.53 -11.52 7.80
C GLY A 413 21.19 -10.14 7.91
N LEU A 414 20.92 -9.40 8.99
CA LEU A 414 21.49 -8.08 9.25
C LEU A 414 22.99 -8.14 9.61
N ASN A 415 23.47 -9.23 10.24
CA ASN A 415 24.88 -9.37 10.58
C ASN A 415 25.79 -9.37 9.34
N ALA A 416 25.28 -9.76 8.18
CA ALA A 416 26.04 -9.76 6.93
C ALA A 416 26.14 -8.37 6.28
N ASP A 417 25.13 -7.54 6.44
CA ASP A 417 25.11 -6.14 6.00
C ASP A 417 24.48 -5.24 7.07
N PRO A 418 25.26 -4.85 8.07
CA PRO A 418 24.77 -4.04 9.19
C PRO A 418 24.28 -2.64 8.81
N LYS A 419 24.61 -2.13 7.62
CA LYS A 419 24.17 -0.82 7.15
C LYS A 419 22.90 -0.87 6.29
N ASN A 420 22.39 -2.05 5.99
CA ASN A 420 21.17 -2.22 5.20
C ASN A 420 19.95 -1.65 5.96
N ARG A 421 19.54 -0.46 5.56
CA ARG A 421 18.46 0.29 6.22
C ARG A 421 17.13 -0.47 6.19
N LEU A 422 16.79 -1.11 5.07
CA LEU A 422 15.56 -1.88 4.93
C LEU A 422 15.55 -3.07 5.89
N ALA A 423 16.62 -3.85 5.92
CA ALA A 423 16.74 -5.00 6.83
C ALA A 423 16.70 -4.56 8.31
N ARG A 424 17.26 -3.39 8.65
CA ARG A 424 17.15 -2.81 9.98
C ARG A 424 15.72 -2.47 10.36
N ASN A 425 15.01 -1.80 9.47
CA ASN A 425 13.61 -1.45 9.69
C ASN A 425 12.73 -2.68 9.90
N GLU A 426 12.90 -3.72 9.09
CA GLU A 426 12.19 -4.99 9.25
C GLU A 426 12.57 -5.70 10.56
N SER A 427 13.85 -5.70 10.93
CA SER A 427 14.31 -6.28 12.20
C SER A 427 13.76 -5.51 13.41
N ALA A 428 13.80 -4.18 13.36
CA ALA A 428 13.25 -3.33 14.43
C ALA A 428 11.73 -3.53 14.57
N ARG A 429 11.00 -3.63 13.45
CA ARG A 429 9.56 -3.95 13.45
C ARG A 429 9.30 -5.34 14.04
N ALA A 430 10.08 -6.34 13.68
CA ALA A 430 9.93 -7.69 14.22
C ALA A 430 10.15 -7.73 15.74
N TRP A 431 11.19 -7.06 16.25
CA TRP A 431 11.45 -6.95 17.69
C TRP A 431 10.33 -6.19 18.42
N MET A 432 9.85 -5.08 17.84
CA MET A 432 8.74 -4.31 18.42
C MET A 432 7.46 -5.16 18.50
N GLU A 433 7.09 -5.86 17.41
CA GLU A 433 5.91 -6.72 17.39
C GLU A 433 6.07 -7.93 18.31
N TYR A 434 7.27 -8.53 18.39
CA TYR A 434 7.55 -9.62 19.32
C TYR A 434 7.37 -9.16 20.76
N GLY A 435 7.90 -7.99 21.13
CA GLY A 435 7.72 -7.42 22.47
C GLY A 435 6.25 -7.11 22.80
N ARG A 436 5.49 -6.57 21.82
CA ARG A 436 4.07 -6.28 22.00
C ARG A 436 3.25 -7.55 22.25
N ARG A 437 3.48 -8.61 21.46
CA ARG A 437 2.74 -9.88 21.62
C ARG A 437 3.20 -10.69 22.81
N THR A 438 4.46 -10.59 23.18
CA THR A 438 4.98 -11.18 24.42
C THR A 438 4.34 -10.52 25.66
N LEU A 439 4.11 -9.20 25.60
CA LEU A 439 3.30 -8.50 26.60
C LEU A 439 1.87 -9.08 26.66
N GLN A 440 1.23 -9.31 25.50
CA GLN A 440 -0.11 -9.93 25.46
C GLN A 440 -0.14 -11.33 26.06
N SER A 441 0.94 -12.11 25.95
CA SER A 441 1.05 -13.43 26.59
C SER A 441 1.27 -13.39 28.10
N GLY A 442 1.60 -12.21 28.65
CA GLY A 442 1.88 -11.99 30.07
C GLY A 442 3.34 -12.14 30.47
N ASP A 443 4.26 -12.40 29.56
CA ASP A 443 5.71 -12.45 29.84
C ASP A 443 6.32 -11.05 29.78
N LEU A 444 6.19 -10.31 30.89
CA LEU A 444 6.63 -8.92 30.99
C LEU A 444 8.16 -8.77 30.84
N ALA A 445 8.93 -9.75 31.34
CA ALA A 445 10.39 -9.70 31.33
C ALA A 445 10.93 -9.85 29.91
N GLU A 446 10.38 -10.80 29.14
CA GLU A 446 10.77 -11.00 27.74
C GLU A 446 10.27 -9.85 26.86
N ALA A 447 9.08 -9.29 27.15
CA ALA A 447 8.58 -8.11 26.46
C ALA A 447 9.52 -6.91 26.60
N GLU A 448 9.99 -6.61 27.81
CA GLU A 448 10.96 -5.52 28.06
C GLU A 448 12.27 -5.74 27.30
N LYS A 449 12.81 -6.96 27.28
CA LYS A 449 14.02 -7.30 26.51
C LYS A 449 13.86 -7.09 25.02
N ALA A 450 12.72 -7.56 24.46
CA ALA A 450 12.44 -7.43 23.05
C ALA A 450 12.31 -5.95 22.64
N LEU A 451 11.56 -5.16 23.41
CA LEU A 451 11.36 -3.73 23.15
C LEU A 451 12.66 -2.92 23.28
N ALA A 452 13.59 -3.33 24.15
CA ALA A 452 14.91 -2.70 24.27
C ALA A 452 15.78 -2.90 23.02
N LYS A 453 15.54 -3.97 22.22
CA LYS A 453 16.26 -4.20 20.96
C LYS A 453 15.93 -3.19 19.87
N VAL A 454 14.76 -2.57 19.90
CA VAL A 454 14.31 -1.66 18.83
C VAL A 454 15.26 -0.46 18.67
N PRO A 455 15.56 0.34 19.72
CA PRO A 455 16.50 1.43 19.57
C PRO A 455 17.95 0.97 19.29
N GLU A 456 18.36 -0.22 19.72
CA GLU A 456 19.67 -0.78 19.38
C GLU A 456 19.79 -1.05 17.86
N VAL A 457 18.73 -1.60 17.28
CA VAL A 457 18.67 -1.88 15.83
C VAL A 457 18.59 -0.59 15.01
N LEU A 458 17.88 0.43 15.49
CA LEU A 458 17.70 1.72 14.79
C LEU A 458 18.72 2.79 15.22
N ASP A 459 19.88 2.38 15.68
CA ASP A 459 20.93 3.32 16.07
C ASP A 459 21.47 4.08 14.84
N SER A 460 21.24 5.39 14.81
CA SER A 460 21.69 6.29 13.75
C SER A 460 23.20 6.30 13.54
N SER A 461 23.99 6.01 14.59
CA SER A 461 25.45 5.91 14.51
C SER A 461 25.91 4.73 13.65
N ILE A 462 25.17 3.63 13.68
CA ILE A 462 25.45 2.44 12.85
C ILE A 462 24.92 2.64 11.43
N ILE A 463 23.74 3.25 11.31
CA ILE A 463 23.12 3.58 10.00
C ILE A 463 23.99 4.59 9.25
N GLY A 464 24.65 5.51 9.97
CA GLY A 464 25.46 6.59 9.40
C GLY A 464 24.62 7.69 8.76
N ALA A 465 23.32 7.79 9.10
CA ALA A 465 22.37 8.79 8.62
C ALA A 465 21.30 9.08 9.67
N GLU A 466 20.62 10.23 9.55
CA GLU A 466 19.48 10.54 10.39
C GLU A 466 18.31 9.56 10.16
N LEU A 467 17.53 9.34 11.22
CA LEU A 467 16.32 8.52 11.14
C LEU A 467 15.22 9.23 10.35
N ILE A 468 14.61 8.49 9.43
CA ILE A 468 13.43 8.96 8.68
C ILE A 468 12.17 8.89 9.56
N ALA A 469 11.07 9.50 9.09
CA ALA A 469 9.82 9.60 9.83
C ALA A 469 9.28 8.24 10.28
N ASP A 470 9.31 7.22 9.40
CA ASP A 470 8.85 5.86 9.72
C ASP A 470 9.67 5.19 10.82
N GLU A 471 10.99 5.39 10.83
CA GLU A 471 11.88 4.87 11.87
C GLU A 471 11.63 5.56 13.22
N LYS A 472 11.45 6.89 13.20
CA LYS A 472 11.06 7.66 14.38
C LYS A 472 9.70 7.21 14.92
N PHE A 473 8.75 6.96 14.02
CA PHE A 473 7.43 6.45 14.40
C PHE A 473 7.50 5.05 15.02
N LEU A 474 8.34 4.16 14.47
CA LEU A 474 8.56 2.84 15.04
C LEU A 474 9.19 2.89 16.44
N LEU A 475 10.14 3.81 16.69
CA LEU A 475 10.69 4.05 18.02
C LEU A 475 9.63 4.57 19.00
N ALA A 476 8.79 5.52 18.60
CA ALA A 476 7.70 6.03 19.42
C ALA A 476 6.68 4.93 19.75
N ARG A 477 6.38 4.05 18.79
CA ARG A 477 5.52 2.88 18.98
C ARG A 477 6.12 1.85 19.93
N ALA A 478 7.43 1.59 19.84
CA ALA A 478 8.12 0.72 20.81
C ALA A 478 8.11 1.32 22.21
N LYS A 479 8.29 2.64 22.34
CA LYS A 479 8.16 3.39 23.60
C LYS A 479 6.74 3.26 24.16
N PHE A 480 5.71 3.35 23.32
CA PHE A 480 4.32 3.12 23.70
C PHE A 480 4.11 1.70 24.26
N ALA A 481 4.59 0.66 23.57
CA ALA A 481 4.52 -0.72 24.05
C ALA A 481 5.26 -0.92 25.38
N LYS A 482 6.41 -0.24 25.57
CA LYS A 482 7.13 -0.21 26.85
C LYS A 482 6.28 0.39 27.98
N GLY A 483 5.57 1.50 27.72
CA GLY A 483 4.66 2.10 28.67
C GLY A 483 3.52 1.14 29.08
N LYS A 484 2.96 0.40 28.12
CA LYS A 484 1.98 -0.68 28.41
C LYS A 484 2.59 -1.77 29.30
N THR A 485 3.83 -2.18 29.04
CA THR A 485 4.53 -3.19 29.86
C THR A 485 4.76 -2.70 31.28
N GLN A 486 5.14 -1.42 31.45
CA GLN A 486 5.29 -0.80 32.76
C GLN A 486 3.95 -0.77 33.53
N ARG A 487 2.84 -0.49 32.84
CA ARG A 487 1.49 -0.53 33.43
C ARG A 487 1.17 -1.93 33.98
N GLU A 488 1.35 -2.96 33.16
CA GLU A 488 1.10 -4.35 33.59
C GLU A 488 2.04 -4.80 34.72
N ALA A 489 3.25 -4.24 34.81
CA ALA A 489 4.19 -4.44 35.89
C ALA A 489 3.84 -3.64 37.17
N GLY A 490 2.74 -2.90 37.20
CA GLY A 490 2.30 -2.07 38.35
C GLY A 490 3.05 -0.75 38.48
N ARG A 491 3.92 -0.37 37.54
CA ARG A 491 4.69 0.90 37.56
C ARG A 491 3.87 2.02 36.89
N LEU A 492 2.73 2.39 37.53
CA LEU A 492 1.71 3.26 36.92
C LEU A 492 2.22 4.66 36.57
N GLN A 493 3.05 5.29 37.43
CA GLN A 493 3.56 6.64 37.19
C GLN A 493 4.54 6.66 35.99
N ASP A 494 5.44 5.69 35.95
CA ASP A 494 6.38 5.53 34.81
C ASP A 494 5.61 5.25 33.50
N ALA A 495 4.61 4.37 33.59
CA ALA A 495 3.75 4.01 32.45
C ALA A 495 3.05 5.25 31.87
N LEU A 496 2.44 6.06 32.73
CA LEU A 496 1.70 7.25 32.32
C LEU A 496 2.63 8.24 31.58
N THR A 497 3.78 8.55 32.18
CA THR A 497 4.77 9.44 31.56
C THR A 497 5.24 8.90 30.21
N THR A 498 5.62 7.61 30.17
CA THR A 498 6.12 6.98 28.94
C THR A 498 5.06 6.93 27.85
N LEU A 499 3.79 6.69 28.19
CA LEU A 499 2.68 6.63 27.24
C LEU A 499 2.33 8.02 26.69
N ILE A 500 2.27 9.05 27.53
CA ILE A 500 2.01 10.43 27.09
C ILE A 500 3.10 10.89 26.12
N ASP A 501 4.37 10.68 26.47
CA ASP A 501 5.49 11.03 25.61
C ASP A 501 5.42 10.31 24.26
N ALA A 502 5.17 8.99 24.29
CA ALA A 502 5.09 8.19 23.06
C ALA A 502 3.94 8.64 22.14
N VAL A 503 2.74 8.88 22.72
CA VAL A 503 1.57 9.35 21.96
C VAL A 503 1.81 10.75 21.39
N THR A 504 2.48 11.61 22.14
CA THR A 504 2.85 12.96 21.67
C THR A 504 3.82 12.89 20.48
N GLU A 505 4.86 12.07 20.57
CA GLU A 505 5.82 11.85 19.49
C GLU A 505 5.12 11.25 18.24
N MET A 506 4.29 10.23 18.41
CA MET A 506 3.51 9.63 17.32
C MET A 506 2.58 10.67 16.70
N GLY A 507 1.89 11.47 17.50
CA GLY A 507 0.98 12.52 17.06
C GLY A 507 1.69 13.57 16.19
N GLN A 508 2.85 14.06 16.64
CA GLN A 508 3.65 15.01 15.86
C GLN A 508 4.09 14.42 14.50
N LEU A 509 4.51 13.17 14.47
CA LEU A 509 4.95 12.51 13.25
C LEU A 509 3.79 12.32 12.25
N VAL A 510 2.63 11.84 12.73
CA VAL A 510 1.44 11.60 11.88
C VAL A 510 0.82 12.91 11.38
N MET A 511 0.75 13.95 12.24
CA MET A 511 0.14 15.22 11.88
C MET A 511 1.01 16.05 10.93
N ASN A 512 2.33 15.90 11.00
CA ASN A 512 3.28 16.60 10.13
C ASN A 512 3.53 15.81 8.82
N SER A 513 3.08 14.56 8.70
CA SER A 513 3.17 13.81 7.46
C SER A 513 2.13 14.32 6.45
N SER A 514 2.58 14.64 5.25
CA SER A 514 1.71 14.94 4.12
C SER A 514 2.25 14.14 2.94
N PRO A 515 1.49 13.22 2.47
CA PRO A 515 0.17 12.74 2.90
C PRO A 515 0.22 11.84 4.14
N ARG A 516 -0.92 11.69 4.83
CA ARG A 516 -1.00 10.86 6.04
C ARG A 516 -0.92 9.37 5.72
N ASN A 517 -0.03 8.67 6.39
CA ASN A 517 -0.03 7.22 6.37
C ASN A 517 -1.20 6.69 7.20
N GLN A 518 -2.13 6.00 6.56
CA GLN A 518 -3.39 5.52 7.17
C GLN A 518 -3.15 4.49 8.28
N GLU A 519 -2.15 3.62 8.11
CA GLU A 519 -1.80 2.64 9.14
C GLU A 519 -1.21 3.33 10.38
N GLN A 520 -0.34 4.32 10.19
CA GLN A 520 0.20 5.11 11.31
C GLN A 520 -0.88 5.94 11.99
N ALA A 521 -1.86 6.46 11.24
CA ALA A 521 -3.01 7.16 11.80
C ALA A 521 -3.90 6.24 12.65
N LEU A 522 -4.15 5.01 12.21
CA LEU A 522 -4.88 4.02 13.00
C LEU A 522 -4.13 3.66 14.29
N LEU A 523 -2.81 3.43 14.20
CA LEU A 523 -1.97 3.14 15.37
C LEU A 523 -1.95 4.31 16.38
N LEU A 524 -1.99 5.55 15.89
CA LEU A 524 -2.13 6.73 16.75
C LEU A 524 -3.50 6.76 17.44
N ALA A 525 -4.58 6.46 16.72
CA ALA A 525 -5.92 6.40 17.31
C ALA A 525 -6.04 5.26 18.34
N GLU A 526 -5.43 4.09 18.10
CA GLU A 526 -5.27 3.03 19.10
C GLU A 526 -4.56 3.54 20.33
N ALA A 527 -3.44 4.25 20.14
CA ALA A 527 -2.63 4.76 21.24
C ALA A 527 -3.40 5.78 22.10
N TYR A 528 -4.18 6.68 21.49
CA TYR A 528 -5.07 7.59 22.22
C TYR A 528 -6.17 6.84 22.98
N THR A 529 -6.74 5.77 22.40
CA THR A 529 -7.77 4.94 23.06
C THR A 529 -7.22 4.26 24.31
N GLU A 530 -6.04 3.65 24.21
CA GLU A 530 -5.36 2.99 25.35
C GLU A 530 -4.96 3.99 26.43
N LEU A 531 -4.46 5.16 26.02
CA LEU A 531 -4.12 6.24 26.96
C LEU A 531 -5.36 6.76 27.68
N ALA A 532 -6.50 6.92 26.97
CA ALA A 532 -7.77 7.36 27.55
C ALA A 532 -8.26 6.40 28.64
N GLU A 533 -8.19 5.08 28.41
CA GLU A 533 -8.56 4.09 29.43
C GLU A 533 -7.67 4.17 30.68
N LEU A 534 -6.36 4.37 30.50
CA LEU A 534 -5.43 4.51 31.62
C LEU A 534 -5.69 5.79 32.42
N ILE A 535 -5.91 6.91 31.72
CA ILE A 535 -6.23 8.21 32.30
C ILE A 535 -7.54 8.13 33.09
N GLY A 536 -8.59 7.51 32.51
CA GLY A 536 -9.90 7.38 33.14
C GLY A 536 -9.85 6.64 34.49
N LYS A 537 -8.98 5.64 34.61
CA LYS A 537 -8.80 4.86 35.83
C LYS A 537 -7.96 5.57 36.91
N ASN A 538 -7.03 6.46 36.53
CA ASN A 538 -5.99 6.96 37.44
C ASN A 538 -6.00 8.48 37.64
N ILE A 539 -6.59 9.26 36.72
CA ILE A 539 -6.59 10.74 36.76
C ILE A 539 -8.03 11.26 36.85
N GLY A 540 -8.87 11.01 35.84
CA GLY A 540 -10.24 11.46 35.85
C GLY A 540 -10.99 11.30 34.51
N ALA A 541 -12.33 11.42 34.60
CA ALA A 541 -13.23 11.24 33.47
C ALA A 541 -13.10 12.35 32.43
N LYS A 542 -12.76 13.57 32.83
CA LYS A 542 -12.63 14.72 31.91
C LYS A 542 -11.43 14.52 30.99
N GLU A 543 -10.27 14.22 31.54
CA GLU A 543 -9.03 14.01 30.82
C GLU A 543 -9.10 12.76 29.93
N ALA A 544 -9.78 11.71 30.40
CA ALA A 544 -10.08 10.53 29.57
C ALA A 544 -10.93 10.88 28.34
N ARG A 545 -11.96 11.71 28.54
CA ARG A 545 -12.80 12.18 27.44
C ARG A 545 -12.01 13.00 26.41
N GLU A 546 -11.10 13.86 26.86
CA GLU A 546 -10.22 14.63 25.99
C GLU A 546 -9.34 13.73 25.13
N ALA A 547 -8.79 12.65 25.69
CA ALA A 547 -8.00 11.67 24.95
C ALA A 547 -8.85 10.90 23.89
N HIS A 548 -10.07 10.46 24.25
CA HIS A 548 -11.00 9.86 23.28
C HIS A 548 -11.36 10.83 22.15
N GLN A 549 -11.51 12.14 22.46
CA GLN A 549 -11.76 13.18 21.46
C GLN A 549 -10.61 13.39 20.48
N GLN A 550 -9.40 12.98 20.80
CA GLN A 550 -8.29 12.95 19.84
C GLN A 550 -8.36 11.73 18.90
N ALA A 551 -8.81 10.57 19.39
CA ALA A 551 -8.93 9.35 18.59
C ALA A 551 -10.06 9.41 17.57
N ILE A 552 -11.24 9.93 17.97
CA ILE A 552 -12.48 9.86 17.16
C ILE A 552 -12.35 10.54 15.79
N PRO A 553 -11.83 11.77 15.63
CA PRO A 553 -11.71 12.40 14.32
C PRO A 553 -10.83 11.60 13.35
N ILE A 554 -9.76 10.99 13.87
CA ILE A 554 -8.87 10.14 13.09
C ILE A 554 -9.63 8.91 12.58
N LEU A 555 -10.37 8.24 13.47
CA LEU A 555 -11.15 7.04 13.14
C LEU A 555 -12.29 7.35 12.17
N LEU A 556 -12.99 8.47 12.33
CA LEU A 556 -14.06 8.90 11.42
C LEU A 556 -13.52 9.17 10.02
N GLU A 557 -12.36 9.82 9.90
CA GLU A 557 -11.72 10.08 8.62
C GLU A 557 -11.25 8.76 7.97
N LEU A 558 -10.65 7.86 8.72
CA LEU A 558 -10.26 6.55 8.22
C LEU A 558 -11.47 5.71 7.79
N ASN A 559 -12.57 5.72 8.54
CA ASN A 559 -13.80 5.02 8.17
C ASN A 559 -14.46 5.61 6.92
N ARG A 560 -14.37 6.92 6.73
CA ARG A 560 -14.81 7.59 5.50
C ARG A 560 -13.99 7.18 4.28
N LEU A 561 -12.69 7.01 4.44
CA LEU A 561 -11.77 6.61 3.36
C LEU A 561 -11.83 5.11 3.06
N LEU A 562 -11.94 4.29 4.09
CA LEU A 562 -11.84 2.83 4.06
C LEU A 562 -12.96 2.19 4.88
N PRO A 563 -14.22 2.28 4.43
CA PRO A 563 -15.38 1.82 5.21
C PRO A 563 -15.39 0.30 5.47
N GLU A 564 -14.63 -0.47 4.71
CA GLU A 564 -14.45 -1.91 4.90
C GLU A 564 -13.32 -2.29 5.87
N TRP A 565 -12.60 -1.31 6.45
CA TRP A 565 -11.50 -1.62 7.37
C TRP A 565 -12.01 -1.97 8.76
N ALA A 566 -12.06 -3.26 9.07
CA ALA A 566 -12.63 -3.81 10.30
C ALA A 566 -11.98 -3.23 11.57
N ASP A 567 -10.63 -3.07 11.60
CA ASP A 567 -9.96 -2.52 12.78
C ASP A 567 -10.36 -1.08 13.07
N VAL A 568 -10.65 -0.25 12.06
CA VAL A 568 -11.14 1.12 12.25
C VAL A 568 -12.49 1.10 12.97
N LYS A 569 -13.42 0.27 12.49
CA LYS A 569 -14.73 0.09 13.13
C LYS A 569 -14.62 -0.49 14.54
N TYR A 570 -13.69 -1.42 14.77
CA TYR A 570 -13.39 -1.96 16.09
C TYR A 570 -12.96 -0.87 17.08
N PHE A 571 -11.99 -0.02 16.70
CA PHE A 571 -11.55 1.07 17.58
C PHE A 571 -12.59 2.18 17.74
N MET A 572 -13.44 2.43 16.72
CA MET A 572 -14.60 3.31 16.87
C MET A 572 -15.58 2.74 17.91
N ALA A 573 -15.94 1.47 17.81
CA ALA A 573 -16.82 0.81 18.74
C ALA A 573 -16.26 0.84 20.17
N ARG A 574 -14.96 0.61 20.35
CA ARG A 574 -14.26 0.68 21.65
C ARG A 574 -14.36 2.08 22.25
N ASN A 575 -14.04 3.13 21.46
CA ASN A 575 -14.17 4.52 21.93
C ASN A 575 -15.62 4.87 22.28
N TYR A 576 -16.60 4.48 21.49
CA TYR A 576 -18.02 4.71 21.79
C TYR A 576 -18.43 3.97 23.07
N GLY A 577 -17.94 2.73 23.28
CA GLY A 577 -18.16 1.96 24.48
C GLY A 577 -17.68 2.68 25.74
N ASP A 578 -16.44 3.18 25.71
CA ASP A 578 -15.79 3.82 26.83
C ASP A 578 -16.40 5.21 27.12
N ILE A 579 -16.66 6.02 26.08
CA ILE A 579 -17.37 7.31 26.21
C ILE A 579 -18.80 7.11 26.78
N SER A 580 -19.48 6.03 26.40
CA SER A 580 -20.79 5.70 26.94
C SER A 580 -20.76 5.54 28.47
N LEU A 581 -19.71 4.93 29.03
CA LEU A 581 -19.53 4.81 30.47
C LEU A 581 -19.29 6.18 31.11
N LEU A 582 -18.46 7.03 30.47
CA LEU A 582 -18.23 8.41 30.92
C LEU A 582 -19.51 9.26 30.87
N ASP A 583 -20.40 9.04 29.89
CA ASP A 583 -21.69 9.73 29.77
C ASP A 583 -22.67 9.26 30.87
N ARG A 584 -22.71 7.95 31.16
CA ARG A 584 -23.49 7.39 32.27
C ARG A 584 -23.07 8.02 33.60
N ASP A 585 -21.78 8.05 33.88
CA ASP A 585 -21.23 8.54 35.13
C ASP A 585 -21.39 10.06 35.28
N ALA A 586 -21.51 10.78 34.14
CA ALA A 586 -21.84 12.19 34.09
C ALA A 586 -23.35 12.50 34.23
N GLY A 587 -24.19 11.46 34.38
CA GLY A 587 -25.67 11.62 34.49
C GLY A 587 -26.40 11.80 33.18
N ASN A 588 -25.81 11.40 32.04
CA ASN A 588 -26.40 11.48 30.69
C ASN A 588 -26.71 10.07 30.12
N PRO A 589 -27.63 9.29 30.74
CA PRO A 589 -27.84 7.89 30.36
C PRO A 589 -28.46 7.72 28.96
N GLY A 590 -29.15 8.74 28.44
CA GLY A 590 -29.69 8.69 27.07
C GLY A 590 -28.58 8.68 26.00
N ASP A 591 -27.58 9.55 26.15
CA ASP A 591 -26.42 9.59 25.26
C ASP A 591 -25.55 8.34 25.43
N ALA A 592 -25.41 7.85 26.66
CA ALA A 592 -24.72 6.60 26.96
C ALA A 592 -25.32 5.41 26.19
N VAL A 593 -26.63 5.26 26.23
CA VAL A 593 -27.33 4.19 25.48
C VAL A 593 -27.10 4.29 23.99
N LYS A 594 -27.25 5.50 23.41
CA LYS A 594 -27.06 5.72 21.97
C LYS A 594 -25.65 5.33 21.52
N LYS A 595 -24.61 5.84 22.21
CA LYS A 595 -23.23 5.51 21.87
C LYS A 595 -22.93 4.02 21.99
N LYS A 596 -23.52 3.35 23.00
CA LYS A 596 -23.36 1.91 23.18
C LYS A 596 -24.01 1.14 22.03
N GLN A 597 -25.19 1.58 21.55
CA GLN A 597 -25.86 0.99 20.38
C GLN A 597 -25.04 1.19 19.10
N ASP A 598 -24.56 2.43 18.84
CA ASP A 598 -23.72 2.72 17.67
C ASP A 598 -22.49 1.80 17.65
N GLY A 599 -21.84 1.59 18.77
CA GLY A 599 -20.69 0.67 18.86
C GLY A 599 -21.06 -0.81 18.66
N ILE A 600 -22.20 -1.26 19.17
CA ILE A 600 -22.71 -2.63 18.95
C ILE A 600 -23.03 -2.86 17.47
N GLU A 601 -23.60 -1.87 16.77
CA GLU A 601 -23.88 -1.94 15.33
C GLU A 601 -22.60 -2.11 14.53
N LEU A 602 -21.56 -1.31 14.78
CA LEU A 602 -20.25 -1.45 14.14
C LEU A 602 -19.66 -2.85 14.32
N LEU A 603 -19.74 -3.41 15.53
CA LEU A 603 -19.23 -4.76 15.81
C LEU A 603 -20.05 -5.87 15.13
N ASN A 604 -21.35 -5.69 15.00
CA ASN A 604 -22.19 -6.63 14.25
C ASN A 604 -21.83 -6.60 12.75
N GLU A 605 -21.55 -5.42 12.19
CA GLU A 605 -21.12 -5.29 10.79
C GLU A 605 -19.84 -6.05 10.53
N ILE A 606 -18.78 -5.84 11.32
CA ILE A 606 -17.49 -6.52 11.08
C ILE A 606 -17.56 -8.02 11.36
N LEU A 607 -18.37 -8.47 12.31
CA LEU A 607 -18.56 -9.88 12.61
C LEU A 607 -19.44 -10.61 11.58
N ALA A 608 -20.15 -9.91 10.71
CA ALA A 608 -20.84 -10.52 9.58
C ALA A 608 -19.84 -11.18 8.60
N ASP A 609 -18.69 -10.53 8.39
CA ASP A 609 -17.62 -11.01 7.52
C ASP A 609 -16.59 -11.85 8.28
N GLU A 610 -16.26 -11.48 9.52
CA GLU A 610 -15.23 -12.12 10.36
C GLU A 610 -15.83 -12.83 11.59
N LYS A 611 -16.70 -13.80 11.36
CA LYS A 611 -17.52 -14.49 12.41
C LYS A 611 -16.70 -15.16 13.52
N ASP A 612 -15.49 -15.61 13.23
CA ASP A 612 -14.64 -16.34 14.17
C ASP A 612 -13.57 -15.45 14.83
N ASN A 613 -13.62 -14.13 14.63
CA ASN A 613 -12.68 -13.21 15.25
C ASN A 613 -12.99 -13.04 16.75
N ILE A 614 -12.16 -13.70 17.57
CA ILE A 614 -12.34 -13.77 19.03
C ILE A 614 -12.31 -12.37 19.66
N ARG A 615 -11.40 -11.50 19.22
CA ARG A 615 -11.23 -10.14 19.75
C ARG A 615 -12.48 -9.28 19.53
N TYR A 616 -13.06 -9.33 18.33
CA TYR A 616 -14.27 -8.57 18.00
C TYR A 616 -15.48 -9.12 18.75
N GLY A 617 -15.58 -10.46 18.83
CA GLY A 617 -16.65 -11.11 19.57
C GLY A 617 -16.62 -10.81 21.06
N ALA A 618 -15.43 -10.76 21.68
CA ALA A 618 -15.28 -10.43 23.09
C ALA A 618 -15.72 -8.99 23.41
N LEU A 619 -15.33 -8.03 22.55
CA LEU A 619 -15.78 -6.63 22.70
C LEU A 619 -17.29 -6.51 22.52
N LEU A 620 -17.89 -7.20 21.54
CA LEU A 620 -19.34 -7.22 21.37
C LEU A 620 -20.08 -7.77 22.60
N ALA A 621 -19.60 -8.90 23.16
CA ALA A 621 -20.16 -9.47 24.36
C ALA A 621 -20.06 -8.50 25.55
N LYS A 622 -18.89 -7.87 25.77
CA LYS A 622 -18.69 -6.81 26.77
C LYS A 622 -19.71 -5.69 26.60
N MET A 623 -19.81 -5.11 25.39
CA MET A 623 -20.69 -3.98 25.12
C MET A 623 -22.17 -4.32 25.30
N ARG A 624 -22.61 -5.53 24.95
CA ARG A 624 -23.97 -6.01 25.22
C ARG A 624 -24.25 -6.16 26.71
N GLY A 625 -23.28 -6.64 27.49
CA GLY A 625 -23.36 -6.73 28.96
C GLY A 625 -23.56 -5.35 29.59
N GLU A 626 -22.73 -4.38 29.20
CA GLU A 626 -22.77 -2.99 29.66
C GLU A 626 -24.07 -2.27 29.20
N TYR A 627 -24.54 -2.54 27.99
CA TYR A 627 -25.83 -2.05 27.49
C TYR A 627 -27.01 -2.55 28.34
N ALA A 628 -26.99 -3.82 28.73
CA ALA A 628 -28.02 -4.39 29.59
C ALA A 628 -28.02 -3.78 30.99
N GLU A 629 -26.83 -3.44 31.53
CA GLU A 629 -26.70 -2.67 32.78
C GLU A 629 -27.34 -1.29 32.66
N LEU A 630 -27.02 -0.53 31.58
CA LEU A 630 -27.63 0.76 31.29
C LEU A 630 -29.17 0.69 31.18
N MET A 631 -29.69 -0.37 30.55
CA MET A 631 -31.14 -0.59 30.50
C MET A 631 -31.75 -0.80 31.88
N SER A 632 -31.05 -1.51 32.76
CA SER A 632 -31.50 -1.72 34.14
C SER A 632 -31.47 -0.41 34.93
N ASP A 633 -30.42 0.42 34.79
CA ASP A 633 -30.29 1.73 35.41
C ASP A 633 -31.41 2.69 34.97
N LEU A 634 -31.86 2.58 33.72
CA LEU A 634 -33.00 3.32 33.15
C LEU A 634 -34.39 2.76 33.54
N GLY A 635 -34.46 1.78 34.45
CA GLY A 635 -35.69 1.12 34.86
C GLY A 635 -36.34 0.23 33.80
N LYS A 636 -35.58 -0.25 32.82
CA LYS A 636 -36.00 -1.13 31.72
C LYS A 636 -35.36 -2.51 31.80
N PRO A 637 -35.33 -3.23 32.93
CA PRO A 637 -34.62 -4.49 33.08
C PRO A 637 -35.20 -5.60 32.17
N ASN A 638 -36.48 -5.55 31.80
CA ASN A 638 -37.06 -6.50 30.84
C ASN A 638 -36.37 -6.47 29.47
N SER A 639 -35.94 -5.30 29.01
CA SER A 639 -35.19 -5.14 27.74
C SER A 639 -33.74 -5.58 27.88
N GLY A 640 -33.12 -5.40 29.04
CA GLY A 640 -31.72 -5.79 29.30
C GLY A 640 -31.51 -7.29 29.48
N LEU A 641 -32.46 -8.00 30.09
CA LEU A 641 -32.30 -9.41 30.47
C LEU A 641 -31.93 -10.34 29.29
N PRO A 642 -32.62 -10.35 28.14
CA PRO A 642 -32.24 -11.21 27.01
C PRO A 642 -30.86 -10.85 26.47
N ILE A 643 -30.49 -9.58 26.50
CA ILE A 643 -29.21 -9.10 25.94
C ILE A 643 -28.04 -9.58 26.82
N VAL A 644 -28.14 -9.45 28.15
CA VAL A 644 -27.06 -9.94 29.03
C VAL A 644 -26.93 -11.46 29.00
N LYS A 645 -28.03 -12.20 28.82
CA LYS A 645 -27.94 -13.66 28.61
C LYS A 645 -27.13 -14.01 27.38
N GLN A 646 -27.47 -13.39 26.24
CA GLN A 646 -26.71 -13.57 25.01
C GLN A 646 -25.24 -13.16 25.16
N ALA A 647 -24.94 -12.10 25.88
CA ALA A 647 -23.59 -11.65 26.16
C ALA A 647 -22.78 -12.67 26.97
N VAL A 648 -23.39 -13.23 28.03
CA VAL A 648 -22.78 -14.28 28.86
C VAL A 648 -22.50 -15.54 28.04
N GLU A 649 -23.49 -16.03 27.29
CA GLU A 649 -23.35 -17.22 26.44
C GLU A 649 -22.25 -17.03 25.36
N ALA A 650 -22.23 -15.86 24.73
CA ALA A 650 -21.21 -15.53 23.73
C ALA A 650 -19.80 -15.49 24.34
N MET A 651 -19.61 -14.84 25.50
CA MET A 651 -18.31 -14.77 26.15
C MET A 651 -17.85 -16.14 26.66
N GLU A 652 -18.75 -16.98 27.19
CA GLU A 652 -18.41 -18.36 27.57
C GLU A 652 -17.94 -19.19 26.37
N ALA A 653 -18.63 -19.09 25.24
CA ALA A 653 -18.26 -19.77 24.01
C ALA A 653 -16.90 -19.31 23.47
N LEU A 654 -16.62 -18.01 23.54
CA LEU A 654 -15.34 -17.44 23.13
C LEU A 654 -14.19 -17.92 24.02
N LEU A 655 -14.36 -17.86 25.33
CA LEU A 655 -13.34 -18.34 26.29
C LEU A 655 -13.06 -19.84 26.17
N ALA A 656 -14.06 -20.64 25.76
CA ALA A 656 -13.89 -22.06 25.50
C ALA A 656 -13.08 -22.35 24.23
N LYS A 657 -13.16 -21.47 23.22
CA LYS A 657 -12.42 -21.57 21.95
C LYS A 657 -11.05 -20.86 21.99
N ASP A 658 -10.82 -19.98 22.94
CA ASP A 658 -9.64 -19.14 23.01
C ASP A 658 -8.36 -19.95 23.26
N PRO A 659 -7.39 -19.93 22.32
CA PRO A 659 -6.14 -20.66 22.46
C PRO A 659 -5.10 -19.92 23.33
N GLN A 660 -5.41 -18.73 23.85
CA GLN A 660 -4.45 -17.93 24.61
C GLN A 660 -4.08 -18.59 25.94
N PRO A 661 -2.84 -18.39 26.44
CA PRO A 661 -2.46 -18.84 27.77
C PRO A 661 -3.36 -18.22 28.85
N THR A 662 -3.68 -18.95 29.89
CA THR A 662 -4.48 -18.46 31.03
C THR A 662 -3.84 -17.28 31.77
N ALA A 663 -2.52 -17.12 31.65
CA ALA A 663 -1.76 -15.97 32.18
C ALA A 663 -1.84 -14.72 31.32
N SER A 664 -2.41 -14.79 30.09
CA SER A 664 -2.54 -13.64 29.20
C SER A 664 -3.35 -12.53 29.88
N PRO A 665 -2.87 -11.27 29.91
CA PRO A 665 -3.61 -10.13 30.43
C PRO A 665 -4.97 -9.94 29.74
N GLU A 666 -5.04 -10.19 28.42
CA GLU A 666 -6.27 -10.08 27.63
C GLU A 666 -7.30 -11.14 28.04
N ARG A 667 -6.89 -12.41 28.14
CA ARG A 667 -7.76 -13.48 28.62
C ARG A 667 -8.23 -13.24 30.06
N ARG A 668 -7.34 -12.79 30.94
CA ARG A 668 -7.71 -12.39 32.30
C ARG A 668 -8.78 -11.31 32.29
N GLN A 669 -8.65 -10.31 31.41
CA GLN A 669 -9.64 -9.25 31.28
C GLN A 669 -11.00 -9.78 30.81
N TRP A 670 -11.05 -10.74 29.89
CA TRP A 670 -12.31 -11.37 29.45
C TRP A 670 -12.97 -12.20 30.57
N GLU A 671 -12.20 -12.89 31.40
CA GLU A 671 -12.71 -13.59 32.57
C GLU A 671 -13.30 -12.60 33.62
N ILE A 672 -12.66 -11.44 33.84
CA ILE A 672 -13.20 -10.36 34.65
C ILE A 672 -14.53 -9.85 34.09
N GLN A 673 -14.58 -9.58 32.79
CA GLN A 673 -15.80 -9.10 32.11
C GLN A 673 -16.93 -10.13 32.20
N LEU A 674 -16.63 -11.41 32.06
CA LEU A 674 -17.64 -12.46 32.21
C LEU A 674 -18.17 -12.54 33.66
N ALA A 675 -17.31 -12.39 34.65
CA ALA A 675 -17.75 -12.33 36.04
C ALA A 675 -18.64 -11.11 36.31
N GLN A 676 -18.31 -9.94 35.74
CA GLN A 676 -19.14 -8.73 35.76
C GLN A 676 -20.49 -8.95 35.09
N MET A 677 -20.51 -9.55 33.88
CA MET A 677 -21.77 -9.85 33.16
C MET A 677 -22.68 -10.80 33.95
N TYR A 678 -22.14 -11.79 34.64
CA TYR A 678 -22.93 -12.61 35.56
C TYR A 678 -23.48 -11.79 36.74
N GLY A 679 -22.74 -10.80 37.24
CA GLY A 679 -23.21 -9.84 38.22
C GLY A 679 -24.41 -9.00 37.70
N VAL A 680 -24.28 -8.49 36.47
CA VAL A 680 -25.36 -7.74 35.78
C VAL A 680 -26.58 -8.64 35.55
N LEU A 681 -26.40 -9.89 35.10
CA LEU A 681 -27.46 -10.87 34.92
C LEU A 681 -28.21 -11.12 36.25
N GLY A 682 -27.45 -11.31 37.34
CA GLY A 682 -28.02 -11.49 38.66
C GLY A 682 -28.83 -10.27 39.13
N HIS A 683 -28.30 -9.06 38.96
CA HIS A 683 -28.97 -7.80 39.31
C HIS A 683 -30.23 -7.57 38.49
N THR A 684 -30.16 -7.75 37.16
CA THR A 684 -31.31 -7.60 36.26
C THR A 684 -32.40 -8.62 36.56
N SER A 685 -32.04 -9.87 36.83
CA SER A 685 -33.00 -10.90 37.25
C SER A 685 -33.64 -10.63 38.61
N GLN A 686 -32.88 -10.09 39.57
CA GLN A 686 -33.38 -9.65 40.88
C GLN A 686 -34.40 -8.50 40.74
N SER A 687 -34.12 -7.52 39.91
CA SER A 687 -35.03 -6.39 39.63
C SER A 687 -36.37 -6.85 39.00
N LEU A 688 -36.36 -7.99 38.32
CA LEU A 688 -37.54 -8.63 37.75
C LEU A 688 -38.17 -9.68 38.68
N SER A 689 -37.76 -9.73 39.97
CA SER A 689 -38.24 -10.71 40.97
C SER A 689 -37.98 -12.16 40.63
N LYS A 690 -37.04 -12.47 39.71
CA LYS A 690 -36.61 -13.81 39.31
C LYS A 690 -35.54 -14.34 40.26
N LYS A 691 -35.93 -14.62 41.53
CA LYS A 691 -34.97 -14.94 42.62
C LYS A 691 -34.05 -16.14 42.34
N THR A 692 -34.56 -17.20 41.74
CA THR A 692 -33.76 -18.41 41.44
C THR A 692 -32.68 -18.08 40.40
N GLU A 693 -33.05 -17.44 39.31
CA GLU A 693 -32.15 -17.03 38.24
C GLU A 693 -31.07 -16.03 38.75
N ALA A 694 -31.49 -15.08 39.61
CA ALA A 694 -30.58 -14.14 40.25
C ALA A 694 -29.55 -14.85 41.14
N LYS A 695 -30.00 -15.81 41.95
CA LYS A 695 -29.11 -16.60 42.82
C LYS A 695 -28.09 -17.41 42.05
N GLU A 696 -28.52 -18.09 40.98
CA GLU A 696 -27.63 -18.87 40.10
C GLU A 696 -26.58 -17.96 39.42
N ALA A 697 -27.00 -16.81 38.91
CA ALA A 697 -26.09 -15.86 38.24
C ALA A 697 -25.05 -15.30 39.21
N PHE A 698 -25.45 -14.87 40.42
CA PHE A 698 -24.50 -14.40 41.42
C PHE A 698 -23.58 -15.52 41.95
N ALA A 699 -24.04 -16.76 42.03
CA ALA A 699 -23.17 -17.87 42.39
C ALA A 699 -22.10 -18.15 41.34
N LYS A 700 -22.45 -18.09 40.05
CA LYS A 700 -21.48 -18.18 38.96
C LYS A 700 -20.50 -17.04 38.95
N ALA A 701 -20.97 -15.82 39.18
CA ALA A 701 -20.09 -14.65 39.31
C ALA A 701 -19.08 -14.83 40.47
N ALA A 702 -19.56 -15.23 41.67
CA ALA A 702 -18.71 -15.45 42.82
C ALA A 702 -17.64 -16.53 42.56
N GLN A 703 -18.00 -17.64 41.92
CA GLN A 703 -17.05 -18.68 41.56
C GLN A 703 -15.94 -18.18 40.63
N ARG A 704 -16.27 -17.34 39.64
CA ARG A 704 -15.29 -16.78 38.73
C ARG A 704 -14.39 -15.77 39.44
N TRP A 705 -14.95 -14.88 40.27
CA TRP A 705 -14.18 -13.97 41.07
C TRP A 705 -13.23 -14.67 42.06
N GLU A 706 -13.63 -15.77 42.67
CA GLU A 706 -12.78 -16.60 43.55
C GLU A 706 -11.59 -17.18 42.78
N LYS A 707 -11.81 -17.70 41.55
CA LYS A 707 -10.73 -18.19 40.71
C LYS A 707 -9.74 -17.09 40.34
N LEU A 708 -10.24 -15.90 39.95
CA LEU A 708 -9.43 -14.75 39.62
C LEU A 708 -8.65 -14.25 40.82
N SER A 709 -9.27 -14.18 42.03
CA SER A 709 -8.66 -13.78 43.28
C SER A 709 -7.54 -14.73 43.71
N ALA A 710 -7.64 -16.01 43.41
CA ALA A 710 -6.60 -17.00 43.70
C ALA A 710 -5.32 -16.76 42.85
N VAL A 711 -5.47 -16.23 41.63
CA VAL A 711 -4.36 -15.92 40.73
C VAL A 711 -3.79 -14.49 40.98
N SER A 712 -4.66 -13.56 41.35
CA SER A 712 -4.32 -12.14 41.53
C SER A 712 -4.92 -11.60 42.86
N PRO A 713 -4.42 -11.99 44.03
CA PRO A 713 -5.05 -11.67 45.29
C PRO A 713 -4.98 -10.16 45.67
N GLY A 714 -4.06 -9.41 45.08
CA GLY A 714 -3.90 -7.96 45.31
C GLY A 714 -4.67 -7.06 44.34
N ASP A 715 -5.42 -7.63 43.37
CA ASP A 715 -6.17 -6.84 42.40
C ASP A 715 -7.47 -6.30 43.00
N GLU A 716 -7.55 -4.97 43.16
CA GLU A 716 -8.68 -4.31 43.81
C GLU A 716 -10.00 -4.53 43.11
N ILE A 717 -10.02 -4.55 41.77
CA ILE A 717 -11.24 -4.78 40.96
C ILE A 717 -11.80 -6.16 41.25
N ILE A 718 -10.93 -7.16 41.29
CA ILE A 718 -11.30 -8.56 41.59
C ILE A 718 -11.84 -8.65 43.03
N GLN A 719 -11.18 -8.02 44.00
CA GLN A 719 -11.63 -8.05 45.39
C GLN A 719 -12.96 -7.33 45.61
N GLN A 720 -13.15 -6.19 44.95
CA GLN A 720 -14.41 -5.43 45.00
C GLN A 720 -15.54 -6.23 44.38
N GLY A 721 -15.31 -6.80 43.18
CA GLY A 721 -16.29 -7.64 42.47
C GLY A 721 -16.71 -8.87 43.28
N LEU A 722 -15.75 -9.55 43.93
CA LEU A 722 -16.01 -10.70 44.78
C LEU A 722 -16.85 -10.32 46.01
N ASN A 723 -16.47 -9.24 46.72
CA ASN A 723 -17.17 -8.79 47.91
C ASN A 723 -18.59 -8.34 47.61
N TRP A 724 -18.76 -7.54 46.52
CA TRP A 724 -20.08 -7.10 46.08
C TRP A 724 -20.98 -8.30 45.72
N THR A 725 -20.46 -9.27 44.98
CA THR A 725 -21.21 -10.46 44.57
C THR A 725 -21.64 -11.32 45.77
N LYS A 726 -20.73 -11.52 46.75
CA LYS A 726 -21.04 -12.27 47.99
C LYS A 726 -22.09 -11.56 48.85
N ASP A 727 -22.05 -10.23 48.96
CA ASP A 727 -23.09 -9.46 49.66
C ASP A 727 -24.47 -9.68 49.00
N ARG A 728 -24.54 -9.55 47.69
CA ARG A 728 -25.83 -9.78 46.92
C ARG A 728 -26.35 -11.22 47.09
N LEU A 729 -25.47 -12.21 47.00
CA LEU A 729 -25.84 -13.60 47.17
C LEU A 729 -26.35 -13.88 48.59
N SER A 730 -25.77 -13.26 49.62
CA SER A 730 -26.22 -13.40 51.02
C SER A 730 -27.62 -12.84 51.24
N LYS A 731 -28.00 -11.76 50.56
CA LYS A 731 -29.31 -11.12 50.64
C LYS A 731 -30.44 -11.88 49.92
N LEU A 732 -30.08 -12.88 49.10
CA LEU A 732 -31.03 -13.77 48.39
C LEU A 732 -31.25 -15.11 49.12
N LYS A 733 -30.56 -15.34 50.23
CA LYS A 733 -30.81 -16.48 51.07
C LYS A 733 -32.13 -16.28 51.82
#